data_6e52f7dcb97993915ba9bda6e6e5699d
#
_entry.id   6e52f7dcb97993915ba9bda6e6e5699d
#
_cell.length_a   1.000
_cell.length_b   1.000
_cell.length_c   1.000
_cell.angle_alpha   90.00
_cell.angle_beta   90.00
_cell.angle_gamma   90.00
#
_symmetry.space_group_name_H-M   'P 1'
#
loop_
_entity.id
_entity.type
_entity.pdbx_description
1 polymer ?
#
loop_
_entity_poly.entity_id
_entity_poly.type
_entity_poly.pdbx_seq_one_letter_code
_entity_poly.pdbx_strand_id
1 'polypeptide(L)'
;MRLRPVFILCCALAVFAFACAPCAYADALDSVKDRMPDKKEFAGGKIDAPVTVNGDTVEYNIEEKKVTATGNVSITYKGTTLTCDKVSVDTVTKDAVAEGNVFVRGENEGMMSGERVLYNFAQKTGTVLDGSFMAEPYYGRAKEITRVSESEFRARRGYATTCGMDTPHYRVTSKRITIFPDDKIKSSNDVVYIGRCPVAWLPFYNHSLREPFMHVQLSPGHSKDWGSYLLSAWRYYFSDDLSGRIYADYRSELGVAGGFGTNYRTDDFGRGDLKYYHLQERPRSYEENQPAEFDRWLARWRHKWAIDDNTDFISEYYRLNDAKRAAYGSDHNVLKDFFYREYEKDAQPRSYAQLHRNFDYSSMDFLVQARVNDWYDPGFVEKLPEIAYSLPSYQFGDSRFYFDNASTLANLNKKNSTAASAAPNVHVNRFDTTNKVLLPMKLSFLQVTPFAGTRETAYGADLHEDARVRTIFLTGTDVSTKFFRLFDVNTDTFGLNIKQLRHVITPAVGYAYDHEPTIPAAALRQIDSVDAISYSSNRFSLSLTNALQTKRDRKSVDLALFMVTSTYYIRPKAGPGSYMGDYSFDLELKPYSWMSFLTDAVYSHRYDYFSAANYDIAFNLTKERTINIGQRYQRKGTNEVTFGSDWRLTPKWKFGFYERYQINDAPRVPSGWRYQEYRITRDLHCWTGNVSYIVEPDHGTSIWFVFSLKAFPETSFKFDKTYHSPKPGSQSPY
;
A
#
# COMPACT_ATOMS: atom_id res chain seq x y z
N MET A 1 -9.56 -45.47 -14.44
CA MET A 1 -9.28 -44.57 -15.56
C MET A 1 -9.40 -43.14 -15.04
N ARG A 2 -8.36 -42.64 -14.32
CA ARG A 2 -8.36 -41.33 -13.61
C ARG A 2 -7.10 -40.57 -14.00
N LEU A 3 -7.07 -40.01 -15.20
CA LEU A 3 -5.96 -39.21 -15.76
C LEU A 3 -6.32 -37.72 -16.01
N ARG A 4 -7.50 -37.29 -15.53
CA ARG A 4 -8.01 -35.92 -15.79
C ARG A 4 -7.38 -34.79 -14.93
N PRO A 5 -6.97 -34.98 -13.65
CA PRO A 5 -6.47 -33.82 -12.87
C PRO A 5 -5.06 -33.39 -13.25
N VAL A 6 -4.21 -34.28 -13.74
CA VAL A 6 -2.81 -33.93 -14.10
C VAL A 6 -2.74 -33.12 -15.39
N PHE A 7 -3.62 -33.41 -16.34
CA PHE A 7 -3.65 -32.68 -17.62
C PHE A 7 -4.18 -31.24 -17.45
N ILE A 8 -5.16 -31.05 -16.56
CA ILE A 8 -5.68 -29.72 -16.22
C ILE A 8 -4.63 -28.91 -15.44
N LEU A 9 -3.86 -29.56 -14.58
CA LEU A 9 -2.76 -28.91 -13.85
C LEU A 9 -1.60 -28.50 -14.78
N CYS A 10 -1.27 -29.35 -15.76
CA CYS A 10 -0.24 -29.01 -16.77
C CYS A 10 -0.72 -27.89 -17.71
N CYS A 11 -1.97 -27.88 -18.11
CA CYS A 11 -2.55 -26.80 -18.91
C CYS A 11 -2.69 -25.49 -18.09
N ALA A 12 -3.06 -25.57 -16.81
CA ALA A 12 -3.10 -24.42 -15.91
C ALA A 12 -1.70 -23.85 -15.65
N LEU A 13 -0.68 -24.71 -15.48
CA LEU A 13 0.71 -24.29 -15.34
C LEU A 13 1.29 -23.67 -16.63
N ALA A 14 0.89 -24.19 -17.80
CA ALA A 14 1.29 -23.62 -19.08
C ALA A 14 0.63 -22.27 -19.34
N VAL A 15 -0.66 -22.12 -19.01
CA VAL A 15 -1.38 -20.86 -19.08
C VAL A 15 -0.87 -19.89 -18.02
N PHE A 16 -0.48 -20.38 -16.84
CA PHE A 16 0.09 -19.59 -15.76
C PHE A 16 1.48 -19.03 -16.12
N ALA A 17 2.31 -19.83 -16.76
CA ALA A 17 3.62 -19.38 -17.25
C ALA A 17 3.49 -18.31 -18.34
N PHE A 18 2.37 -18.32 -19.10
CA PHE A 18 2.06 -17.31 -20.11
C PHE A 18 1.57 -16.00 -19.50
N ALA A 19 0.79 -16.10 -18.42
CA ALA A 19 0.25 -14.94 -17.71
C ALA A 19 1.31 -14.24 -16.82
N CYS A 20 2.39 -14.94 -16.47
CA CYS A 20 3.44 -14.44 -15.58
C CYS A 20 4.63 -13.75 -16.26
N ALA A 21 4.59 -13.49 -17.55
CA ALA A 21 5.49 -12.55 -18.19
C ALA A 21 4.73 -11.24 -18.41
N PRO A 22 5.15 -10.19 -18.09
CA PRO A 22 6.02 -9.26 -17.45
C PRO A 22 5.33 -8.05 -16.81
N CYS A 23 5.57 -7.76 -15.62
CA CYS A 23 5.02 -6.59 -14.95
C CYS A 23 6.03 -5.77 -14.18
N ALA A 24 7.12 -5.36 -14.74
CA ALA A 24 7.92 -4.35 -14.08
C ALA A 24 8.72 -3.52 -15.07
N TYR A 25 8.00 -3.14 -16.10
CA TYR A 25 8.59 -2.20 -17.04
C TYR A 25 8.61 -0.78 -16.47
N ALA A 26 7.71 -0.42 -15.54
CA ALA A 26 7.65 0.92 -14.99
C ALA A 26 8.90 1.28 -14.17
N ASP A 27 9.34 0.40 -13.24
CA ASP A 27 10.50 0.71 -12.40
C ASP A 27 11.84 0.46 -13.08
N ALA A 28 11.90 -0.52 -14.00
CA ALA A 28 13.09 -0.70 -14.82
C ALA A 28 13.28 0.45 -15.82
N LEU A 29 12.19 1.04 -16.29
CA LEU A 29 12.22 2.25 -17.14
C LEU A 29 12.50 3.52 -16.34
N ASP A 30 12.00 3.64 -15.12
CA ASP A 30 12.38 4.75 -14.25
C ASP A 30 13.86 4.64 -13.86
N SER A 31 14.38 3.44 -13.64
CA SER A 31 15.84 3.24 -13.44
C SER A 31 16.67 3.48 -14.70
N VAL A 32 16.08 3.33 -15.89
CA VAL A 32 16.69 3.67 -17.17
C VAL A 32 16.51 5.16 -17.49
N LYS A 33 15.37 5.77 -17.10
CA LYS A 33 15.14 7.22 -17.23
C LYS A 33 16.08 8.05 -16.36
N ASP A 34 16.33 7.61 -15.13
CA ASP A 34 17.31 8.24 -14.23
C ASP A 34 18.77 8.12 -14.74
N ARG A 35 19.02 7.27 -15.72
CA ARG A 35 20.33 7.08 -16.38
C ARG A 35 20.42 7.70 -17.77
N MET A 36 19.32 8.23 -18.31
CA MET A 36 19.37 9.01 -19.56
C MET A 36 19.59 10.48 -19.23
N PRO A 37 20.58 11.16 -19.83
CA PRO A 37 20.76 12.58 -19.65
C PRO A 37 19.54 13.36 -20.13
N ASP A 38 19.14 14.33 -19.34
CA ASP A 38 17.98 15.19 -19.58
C ASP A 38 18.05 15.80 -21.00
N LYS A 39 16.96 15.78 -21.75
CA LYS A 39 16.85 16.33 -23.12
C LYS A 39 17.35 17.79 -23.27
N LYS A 40 17.52 18.51 -22.16
CA LYS A 40 18.02 19.90 -22.14
C LYS A 40 19.52 20.03 -22.33
N GLU A 41 20.32 19.01 -22.08
CA GLU A 41 21.79 19.08 -22.27
C GLU A 41 22.22 18.84 -23.71
N PHE A 42 21.34 18.32 -24.59
CA PHE A 42 21.66 18.11 -26.00
C PHE A 42 21.47 19.34 -26.89
N ALA A 43 20.97 20.47 -26.36
CA ALA A 43 20.72 21.70 -27.13
C ALA A 43 21.86 22.72 -27.08
N GLY A 44 23.00 22.39 -26.51
CA GLY A 44 24.11 23.33 -26.30
C GLY A 44 25.48 22.82 -26.77
N GLY A 45 25.88 23.20 -27.97
CA GLY A 45 27.30 23.27 -28.35
C GLY A 45 27.81 22.17 -29.28
N LYS A 46 27.97 22.50 -30.55
CA LYS A 46 28.82 21.81 -31.52
C LYS A 46 30.27 21.80 -31.01
N ILE A 47 30.66 20.72 -30.34
CA ILE A 47 32.04 20.29 -30.25
C ILE A 47 32.07 18.88 -30.83
N ASP A 48 32.48 18.73 -32.07
CA ASP A 48 32.75 17.46 -32.71
C ASP A 48 33.87 16.76 -31.93
N ALA A 49 33.51 15.82 -31.05
CA ALA A 49 34.49 14.99 -30.38
C ALA A 49 35.23 14.15 -31.46
N PRO A 50 36.56 14.07 -31.46
CA PRO A 50 37.26 13.26 -32.44
C PRO A 50 36.93 11.81 -32.28
N VAL A 51 36.68 11.07 -33.38
CA VAL A 51 36.59 9.63 -33.42
C VAL A 51 37.99 9.08 -33.25
N THR A 52 38.27 8.33 -32.20
CA THR A 52 39.55 7.67 -31.99
C THR A 52 39.47 6.23 -32.50
N VAL A 53 40.33 5.84 -33.41
CA VAL A 53 40.40 4.50 -33.97
C VAL A 53 41.77 3.94 -33.66
N ASN A 54 41.83 2.79 -32.96
CA ASN A 54 43.04 2.04 -32.65
C ASN A 54 42.90 0.62 -33.23
N GLY A 55 44.01 0.05 -33.67
CA GLY A 55 44.07 -1.30 -34.20
C GLY A 55 45.52 -1.74 -34.41
N ASP A 56 45.76 -3.03 -34.64
CA ASP A 56 47.11 -3.52 -34.91
C ASP A 56 47.68 -2.90 -36.19
N THR A 57 46.82 -2.68 -37.20
CA THR A 57 47.16 -1.97 -38.42
C THR A 57 46.04 -0.94 -38.73
N VAL A 58 46.42 0.29 -38.95
CA VAL A 58 45.48 1.36 -39.35
C VAL A 58 46.01 2.03 -40.61
N GLU A 59 45.23 1.95 -41.67
CA GLU A 59 45.55 2.50 -43.00
C GLU A 59 44.54 3.56 -43.36
N TYR A 60 45.04 4.69 -43.91
CA TYR A 60 44.21 5.79 -44.42
C TYR A 60 44.40 5.87 -45.95
N ASN A 61 43.39 5.54 -46.72
CA ASN A 61 43.35 5.74 -48.13
C ASN A 61 42.86 7.17 -48.45
N ILE A 62 43.82 8.01 -48.94
CA ILE A 62 43.60 9.42 -49.23
C ILE A 62 42.62 9.64 -50.42
N GLU A 63 42.69 8.74 -51.42
CA GLU A 63 41.89 8.85 -52.64
C GLU A 63 40.40 8.47 -52.34
N GLU A 64 40.19 7.40 -51.57
CA GLU A 64 38.88 6.93 -51.18
C GLU A 64 38.32 7.65 -49.94
N LYS A 65 39.16 8.43 -49.21
CA LYS A 65 38.85 9.08 -47.94
C LYS A 65 38.34 8.08 -46.90
N LYS A 66 38.91 6.87 -46.84
CA LYS A 66 38.53 5.79 -45.94
C LYS A 66 39.67 5.44 -45.01
N VAL A 67 39.32 5.21 -43.71
CA VAL A 67 40.15 4.62 -42.70
C VAL A 67 39.80 3.15 -42.59
N THR A 68 40.77 2.27 -42.77
CA THR A 68 40.62 0.82 -42.50
C THR A 68 41.51 0.44 -41.35
N ALA A 69 40.96 -0.20 -40.34
CA ALA A 69 41.74 -0.76 -39.22
C ALA A 69 41.50 -2.28 -39.15
N THR A 70 42.55 -3.01 -38.85
CA THR A 70 42.51 -4.48 -38.72
C THR A 70 43.29 -4.93 -37.50
N GLY A 71 42.81 -6.01 -36.87
CA GLY A 71 43.38 -6.61 -35.66
C GLY A 71 43.10 -5.82 -34.39
N ASN A 72 42.42 -6.44 -33.45
CA ASN A 72 42.06 -5.85 -32.14
C ASN A 72 41.57 -4.39 -32.23
N VAL A 73 40.69 -4.13 -33.18
CA VAL A 73 40.23 -2.75 -33.43
C VAL A 73 39.36 -2.26 -32.29
N SER A 74 39.63 -1.03 -31.83
CA SER A 74 38.82 -0.30 -30.84
C SER A 74 38.52 1.12 -31.33
N ILE A 75 37.24 1.44 -31.43
CA ILE A 75 36.77 2.80 -31.77
C ILE A 75 36.10 3.38 -30.57
N THR A 76 36.46 4.59 -30.19
CA THR A 76 35.79 5.34 -29.12
C THR A 76 35.25 6.66 -29.65
N TYR A 77 33.97 6.88 -29.44
CA TYR A 77 33.28 8.11 -29.81
C TYR A 77 32.18 8.46 -28.79
N LYS A 78 32.26 9.63 -28.18
CA LYS A 78 31.29 10.14 -27.20
C LYS A 78 30.85 9.11 -26.15
N GLY A 79 31.82 8.43 -25.51
CA GLY A 79 31.56 7.43 -24.49
C GLY A 79 31.10 6.05 -24.98
N THR A 80 30.85 5.90 -26.29
CA THR A 80 30.57 4.60 -26.90
C THR A 80 31.87 3.96 -27.39
N THR A 81 32.11 2.72 -27.01
CA THR A 81 33.25 1.90 -27.47
C THR A 81 32.74 0.77 -28.38
N LEU A 82 33.33 0.66 -29.56
CA LEU A 82 33.11 -0.42 -30.48
C LEU A 82 34.42 -1.18 -30.62
N THR A 83 34.42 -2.50 -30.47
CA THR A 83 35.56 -3.39 -30.75
C THR A 83 35.18 -4.38 -31.85
N CYS A 84 36.14 -4.73 -32.71
CA CYS A 84 35.92 -5.67 -33.82
C CYS A 84 37.25 -6.17 -34.37
N ASP A 85 37.21 -7.14 -35.28
CA ASP A 85 38.41 -7.65 -35.95
C ASP A 85 38.86 -6.73 -37.10
N LYS A 86 37.90 -6.11 -37.76
CA LYS A 86 38.14 -5.20 -38.90
C LYS A 86 37.08 -4.12 -38.96
N VAL A 87 37.47 -2.88 -39.26
CA VAL A 87 36.56 -1.77 -39.55
C VAL A 87 37.03 -0.99 -40.78
N SER A 88 36.03 -0.51 -41.51
CA SER A 88 36.23 0.49 -42.59
C SER A 88 35.31 1.70 -42.31
N VAL A 89 35.88 2.88 -42.23
CA VAL A 89 35.16 4.12 -41.93
C VAL A 89 35.36 5.09 -43.08
N ASP A 90 34.28 5.53 -43.70
CA ASP A 90 34.27 6.63 -44.66
C ASP A 90 34.29 7.97 -43.91
N THR A 91 35.32 8.76 -44.13
CA THR A 91 35.52 10.02 -43.37
C THR A 91 34.62 11.15 -43.88
N VAL A 92 33.98 11.02 -45.06
CA VAL A 92 33.08 11.99 -45.66
C VAL A 92 31.63 11.71 -45.26
N THR A 93 31.15 10.49 -45.59
CA THR A 93 29.76 10.09 -45.29
C THR A 93 29.56 9.72 -43.82
N LYS A 94 30.64 9.45 -43.09
CA LYS A 94 30.66 8.99 -41.69
C LYS A 94 30.07 7.58 -41.53
N ASP A 95 30.01 6.80 -42.62
CA ASP A 95 29.60 5.42 -42.59
C ASP A 95 30.77 4.54 -42.09
N ALA A 96 30.46 3.63 -41.18
CA ALA A 96 31.39 2.62 -40.71
C ALA A 96 30.83 1.23 -40.94
N VAL A 97 31.69 0.32 -41.37
CA VAL A 97 31.41 -1.12 -41.48
C VAL A 97 32.38 -1.84 -40.58
N ALA A 98 31.89 -2.44 -39.50
CA ALA A 98 32.67 -3.26 -38.60
C ALA A 98 32.31 -4.74 -38.82
N GLU A 99 33.34 -5.60 -38.90
CA GLU A 99 33.22 -7.02 -39.20
C GLU A 99 34.08 -7.86 -38.25
N GLY A 100 33.57 -9.03 -37.89
CA GLY A 100 34.21 -9.99 -37.02
C GLY A 100 34.14 -9.59 -35.54
N ASN A 101 33.51 -10.44 -34.72
CA ASN A 101 33.42 -10.28 -33.26
C ASN A 101 33.08 -8.86 -32.82
N VAL A 102 32.13 -8.22 -33.54
CA VAL A 102 31.79 -6.83 -33.24
C VAL A 102 31.06 -6.74 -31.93
N PHE A 103 31.58 -5.87 -31.04
CA PHE A 103 31.03 -5.60 -29.75
C PHE A 103 30.91 -4.09 -29.54
N VAL A 104 29.72 -3.63 -29.19
CA VAL A 104 29.40 -2.20 -28.95
C VAL A 104 28.96 -2.04 -27.50
N ARG A 105 29.58 -1.13 -26.79
CA ARG A 105 29.24 -0.77 -25.42
C ARG A 105 29.01 0.75 -25.34
N GLY A 106 27.80 1.16 -25.04
CA GLY A 106 27.48 2.55 -24.71
C GLY A 106 27.77 2.86 -23.23
N GLU A 107 27.98 4.12 -22.89
CA GLU A 107 28.26 4.54 -21.53
C GLU A 107 27.07 4.22 -20.57
N ASN A 108 25.84 4.25 -21.09
CA ASN A 108 24.59 3.90 -20.36
C ASN A 108 23.63 3.04 -21.17
N GLU A 109 24.00 2.56 -22.34
CA GLU A 109 23.12 1.95 -23.34
C GLU A 109 23.26 0.41 -23.46
N GLY A 110 23.61 -0.31 -22.43
CA GLY A 110 23.73 -1.75 -22.53
C GLY A 110 24.84 -2.20 -23.52
N MET A 111 24.88 -3.49 -23.81
CA MET A 111 25.87 -4.10 -24.69
C MET A 111 25.20 -4.72 -25.90
N MET A 112 25.77 -4.53 -27.09
CA MET A 112 25.34 -5.18 -28.32
C MET A 112 26.53 -5.91 -28.94
N SER A 113 26.29 -7.08 -29.49
CA SER A 113 27.31 -7.82 -30.27
C SER A 113 26.68 -8.38 -31.54
N GLY A 114 27.52 -8.61 -32.56
CA GLY A 114 27.07 -9.16 -33.82
C GLY A 114 28.25 -9.53 -34.74
N GLU A 115 27.97 -10.20 -35.83
CA GLU A 115 29.01 -10.55 -36.82
C GLU A 115 29.39 -9.34 -37.67
N ARG A 116 28.44 -8.48 -37.97
CA ARG A 116 28.64 -7.29 -38.79
C ARG A 116 27.75 -6.13 -38.31
N VAL A 117 28.37 -4.96 -38.20
CA VAL A 117 27.69 -3.71 -37.82
C VAL A 117 27.90 -2.65 -38.88
N LEU A 118 26.84 -2.12 -39.41
CA LEU A 118 26.81 -0.96 -40.30
C LEU A 118 26.34 0.23 -39.45
N TYR A 119 27.10 1.30 -39.36
CA TYR A 119 26.75 2.45 -38.52
C TYR A 119 27.10 3.77 -39.20
N ASN A 120 26.17 4.72 -39.20
CA ASN A 120 26.42 6.08 -39.65
C ASN A 120 26.54 7.02 -38.43
N PHE A 121 27.73 7.55 -38.21
CA PHE A 121 28.02 8.42 -37.07
C PHE A 121 27.34 9.80 -37.16
N ALA A 122 27.06 10.30 -38.35
CA ALA A 122 26.41 11.57 -38.55
C ALA A 122 24.90 11.53 -38.25
N GLN A 123 24.26 10.47 -38.74
CA GLN A 123 22.81 10.27 -38.60
C GLN A 123 22.44 9.48 -37.34
N LYS A 124 23.43 8.88 -36.66
CA LYS A 124 23.24 7.97 -35.53
C LYS A 124 22.31 6.80 -35.83
N THR A 125 22.34 6.31 -37.08
CA THR A 125 21.56 5.17 -37.54
C THR A 125 22.50 3.98 -37.80
N GLY A 126 21.97 2.75 -37.74
CA GLY A 126 22.81 1.58 -37.98
C GLY A 126 22.05 0.28 -37.98
N THR A 127 22.70 -0.76 -38.49
CA THR A 127 22.17 -2.12 -38.55
C THR A 127 23.20 -3.11 -38.02
N VAL A 128 22.79 -3.98 -37.12
CA VAL A 128 23.55 -5.10 -36.59
C VAL A 128 22.98 -6.37 -37.18
N LEU A 129 23.81 -7.18 -37.83
CA LEU A 129 23.42 -8.47 -38.35
C LEU A 129 23.82 -9.60 -37.40
N ASP A 130 22.92 -10.59 -37.25
CA ASP A 130 23.02 -11.69 -36.27
C ASP A 130 23.40 -11.18 -34.88
N GLY A 131 22.69 -10.10 -34.47
CA GLY A 131 23.00 -9.35 -33.25
C GLY A 131 22.36 -9.94 -32.01
N SER A 132 23.10 -9.84 -30.90
CA SER A 132 22.58 -10.01 -29.55
C SER A 132 22.66 -8.71 -28.79
N PHE A 133 21.74 -8.50 -27.86
CA PHE A 133 21.72 -7.35 -26.98
C PHE A 133 21.58 -7.77 -25.52
N MET A 134 22.17 -7.01 -24.63
CA MET A 134 22.07 -7.15 -23.20
C MET A 134 21.90 -5.75 -22.59
N ALA A 135 20.68 -5.45 -22.18
CA ALA A 135 20.33 -4.27 -21.42
C ALA A 135 19.53 -4.75 -20.21
N GLU A 136 20.21 -4.93 -19.08
CA GLU A 136 19.59 -5.49 -17.87
C GLU A 136 18.28 -4.77 -17.53
N PRO A 137 17.18 -5.49 -17.27
CA PRO A 137 17.08 -6.95 -17.10
C PRO A 137 16.82 -7.73 -18.40
N TYR A 138 16.96 -7.13 -19.58
CA TYR A 138 16.61 -7.73 -20.87
C TYR A 138 17.81 -8.29 -21.60
N TYR A 139 17.59 -9.45 -22.21
CA TYR A 139 18.51 -10.16 -23.09
C TYR A 139 17.76 -10.55 -24.36
N GLY A 140 18.42 -10.54 -25.48
CA GLY A 140 17.80 -10.95 -26.71
C GLY A 140 18.77 -11.17 -27.86
N ARG A 141 18.26 -11.81 -28.90
CA ARG A 141 18.98 -12.05 -30.15
C ARG A 141 18.05 -11.84 -31.33
N ALA A 142 18.55 -11.27 -32.42
CA ALA A 142 17.79 -11.11 -33.65
C ALA A 142 18.73 -11.23 -34.86
N LYS A 143 18.17 -11.70 -35.99
CA LYS A 143 18.92 -11.76 -37.25
C LYS A 143 19.34 -10.37 -37.76
N GLU A 144 18.55 -9.38 -37.45
CA GLU A 144 18.79 -8.01 -37.85
C GLU A 144 18.22 -7.07 -36.78
N ILE A 145 19.04 -6.14 -36.30
CA ILE A 145 18.63 -5.05 -35.41
C ILE A 145 19.01 -3.75 -36.06
N THR A 146 18.03 -2.91 -36.40
CA THR A 146 18.23 -1.63 -37.08
C THR A 146 17.78 -0.48 -36.19
N ARG A 147 18.65 0.48 -35.92
CA ARG A 147 18.31 1.79 -35.40
C ARG A 147 17.94 2.70 -36.55
N VAL A 148 16.65 2.97 -36.71
CA VAL A 148 16.10 3.79 -37.80
C VAL A 148 16.23 5.27 -37.47
N SER A 149 16.07 5.63 -36.22
CA SER A 149 16.22 7.00 -35.69
C SER A 149 16.59 6.94 -34.20
N GLU A 150 16.78 8.11 -33.58
CA GLU A 150 16.97 8.19 -32.13
C GLU A 150 15.75 7.63 -31.36
N SER A 151 14.57 7.69 -31.94
CA SER A 151 13.30 7.27 -31.33
C SER A 151 12.71 5.98 -31.90
N GLU A 152 13.40 5.23 -32.77
CA GLU A 152 12.86 4.01 -33.36
C GLU A 152 13.93 2.94 -33.59
N PHE A 153 13.71 1.76 -33.00
CA PHE A 153 14.50 0.55 -33.21
C PHE A 153 13.62 -0.54 -33.82
N ARG A 154 14.14 -1.27 -34.80
CA ARG A 154 13.47 -2.42 -35.43
C ARG A 154 14.33 -3.66 -35.29
N ALA A 155 13.71 -4.77 -34.90
CA ALA A 155 14.35 -6.08 -34.91
C ALA A 155 13.54 -7.07 -35.74
N ARG A 156 14.22 -7.91 -36.47
CA ARG A 156 13.59 -8.93 -37.34
C ARG A 156 14.05 -10.32 -36.94
N ARG A 157 13.08 -11.27 -36.81
CA ARG A 157 13.31 -12.67 -36.47
C ARG A 157 14.18 -12.80 -35.22
N GLY A 158 13.68 -12.26 -34.12
CA GLY A 158 14.40 -12.24 -32.86
C GLY A 158 13.62 -12.84 -31.70
N TYR A 159 14.25 -12.91 -30.56
CA TYR A 159 13.62 -13.18 -29.29
C TYR A 159 14.10 -12.22 -28.21
N ALA A 160 13.25 -12.04 -27.23
CA ALA A 160 13.58 -11.32 -26.00
C ALA A 160 13.27 -12.19 -24.78
N THR A 161 14.05 -12.01 -23.72
CA THR A 161 13.91 -12.70 -22.45
C THR A 161 14.52 -11.85 -21.33
N THR A 162 14.15 -12.11 -20.06
CA THR A 162 14.87 -11.57 -18.90
C THR A 162 15.77 -12.66 -18.24
N CYS A 163 16.00 -13.74 -18.95
CA CYS A 163 16.85 -14.83 -18.52
C CYS A 163 18.25 -14.69 -19.11
N GLY A 164 19.25 -14.42 -18.26
CA GLY A 164 20.65 -14.26 -18.69
C GLY A 164 21.37 -15.57 -19.03
N MET A 165 20.67 -16.68 -19.26
CA MET A 165 21.25 -17.95 -19.66
C MET A 165 21.31 -18.10 -21.18
N ASP A 166 22.31 -18.80 -21.71
CA ASP A 166 22.41 -19.10 -23.15
C ASP A 166 21.17 -19.84 -23.69
N THR A 167 20.59 -20.72 -22.88
CA THR A 167 19.30 -21.35 -23.13
C THR A 167 18.30 -20.81 -22.10
N PRO A 168 17.57 -19.75 -22.44
CA PRO A 168 16.68 -19.11 -21.49
C PRO A 168 15.52 -20.03 -21.10
N HIS A 169 15.12 -19.99 -19.82
CA HIS A 169 13.97 -20.72 -19.29
C HIS A 169 12.67 -20.31 -19.98
N TYR A 170 12.58 -19.09 -20.44
CA TYR A 170 11.49 -18.60 -21.29
C TYR A 170 12.00 -17.54 -22.27
N ARG A 171 11.34 -17.44 -23.39
CA ARG A 171 11.59 -16.42 -24.39
C ARG A 171 10.33 -16.11 -25.19
N VAL A 172 10.24 -14.91 -25.68
CA VAL A 172 9.22 -14.49 -26.65
C VAL A 172 9.91 -14.31 -27.98
N THR A 173 9.59 -15.16 -28.97
CA THR A 173 10.09 -15.01 -30.33
C THR A 173 9.11 -14.22 -31.17
N SER A 174 9.60 -13.30 -31.97
CA SER A 174 8.78 -12.40 -32.80
C SER A 174 9.34 -12.33 -34.22
N LYS A 175 8.47 -12.26 -35.20
CA LYS A 175 8.86 -12.06 -36.60
C LYS A 175 9.36 -10.62 -36.81
N ARG A 176 8.73 -9.65 -36.14
CA ARG A 176 9.10 -8.24 -36.20
C ARG A 176 8.83 -7.60 -34.84
N ILE A 177 9.77 -6.81 -34.37
CA ILE A 177 9.66 -5.99 -33.17
C ILE A 177 10.01 -4.56 -33.56
N THR A 178 9.21 -3.59 -33.18
CA THR A 178 9.52 -2.16 -33.28
C THR A 178 9.41 -1.56 -31.88
N ILE A 179 10.47 -0.91 -31.43
CA ILE A 179 10.56 -0.27 -30.13
C ILE A 179 10.62 1.23 -30.38
N PHE A 180 9.71 1.97 -29.76
CA PHE A 180 9.76 3.42 -29.62
C PHE A 180 10.13 3.69 -28.18
N PRO A 181 11.39 4.04 -27.87
CA PRO A 181 11.84 4.37 -26.51
C PRO A 181 10.90 5.42 -25.90
N ASP A 182 10.59 5.26 -24.62
CA ASP A 182 9.68 6.11 -23.84
C ASP A 182 8.21 6.16 -24.29
N ASP A 183 7.82 5.40 -25.33
CA ASP A 183 6.44 5.37 -25.82
C ASP A 183 5.87 3.94 -25.80
N LYS A 184 6.30 3.07 -26.74
CA LYS A 184 5.67 1.75 -26.91
C LYS A 184 6.55 0.73 -27.62
N ILE A 185 6.18 -0.55 -27.44
CA ILE A 185 6.69 -1.69 -28.23
C ILE A 185 5.54 -2.23 -29.09
N LYS A 186 5.83 -2.46 -30.36
CA LYS A 186 4.95 -3.19 -31.29
C LYS A 186 5.65 -4.45 -31.74
N SER A 187 4.97 -5.57 -31.68
CA SER A 187 5.50 -6.82 -32.23
C SER A 187 4.44 -7.59 -33.01
N SER A 188 4.88 -8.54 -33.81
CA SER A 188 3.98 -9.35 -34.61
C SER A 188 4.46 -10.78 -34.74
N ASN A 189 3.46 -11.68 -34.72
CA ASN A 189 3.67 -13.12 -34.78
C ASN A 189 4.55 -13.61 -33.64
N ASP A 190 4.09 -13.33 -32.43
CA ASP A 190 4.80 -13.62 -31.20
C ASP A 190 4.50 -15.03 -30.72
N VAL A 191 5.53 -15.81 -30.45
CA VAL A 191 5.39 -17.13 -29.84
C VAL A 191 6.16 -17.14 -28.52
N VAL A 192 5.44 -17.43 -27.45
CA VAL A 192 6.04 -17.59 -26.13
C VAL A 192 6.46 -19.01 -25.91
N TYR A 193 7.72 -19.18 -25.52
CA TYR A 193 8.32 -20.47 -25.18
C TYR A 193 8.65 -20.53 -23.71
N ILE A 194 8.37 -21.69 -23.10
CA ILE A 194 8.92 -22.09 -21.80
C ILE A 194 9.84 -23.26 -22.07
N GLY A 195 11.13 -23.04 -21.85
CA GLY A 195 12.17 -23.95 -22.33
C GLY A 195 12.07 -24.11 -23.84
N ARG A 196 11.68 -25.32 -24.28
CA ARG A 196 11.49 -25.65 -25.71
C ARG A 196 10.04 -25.72 -26.17
N CYS A 197 9.08 -25.68 -25.22
CA CYS A 197 7.65 -25.80 -25.52
C CYS A 197 7.05 -24.46 -25.89
N PRO A 198 6.40 -24.30 -27.06
CA PRO A 198 5.56 -23.15 -27.37
C PRO A 198 4.28 -23.25 -26.51
N VAL A 199 4.00 -22.23 -25.72
CA VAL A 199 2.84 -22.21 -24.80
C VAL A 199 1.75 -21.28 -25.25
N ALA A 200 2.09 -20.30 -26.09
CA ALA A 200 1.09 -19.38 -26.65
C ALA A 200 1.58 -18.70 -27.92
N TRP A 201 0.62 -18.22 -28.70
CA TRP A 201 0.84 -17.44 -29.89
C TRP A 201 -0.07 -16.22 -29.93
N LEU A 202 0.54 -15.07 -30.29
CA LEU A 202 -0.16 -13.82 -30.47
C LEU A 202 0.10 -13.27 -31.89
N PRO A 203 -0.94 -12.94 -32.65
CA PRO A 203 -0.76 -12.43 -34.03
C PRO A 203 -0.08 -11.06 -34.06
N PHE A 204 -0.39 -10.23 -33.08
CA PHE A 204 0.23 -8.91 -32.86
C PHE A 204 0.20 -8.58 -31.37
N TYR A 205 1.15 -7.74 -30.98
CA TYR A 205 1.22 -7.21 -29.63
C TYR A 205 1.63 -5.74 -29.67
N ASN A 206 0.95 -4.91 -28.92
CA ASN A 206 1.25 -3.50 -28.77
C ASN A 206 1.17 -3.15 -27.29
N HIS A 207 2.23 -2.53 -26.78
CA HIS A 207 2.33 -2.24 -25.38
C HIS A 207 2.97 -0.87 -25.17
N SER A 208 2.37 -0.02 -24.32
CA SER A 208 2.98 1.23 -23.88
C SER A 208 4.10 0.95 -22.88
N LEU A 209 5.27 1.53 -23.10
CA LEU A 209 6.40 1.45 -22.18
C LEU A 209 6.20 2.28 -20.88
N ARG A 210 5.15 3.09 -20.86
CA ARG A 210 4.76 3.88 -19.68
C ARG A 210 3.89 3.10 -18.72
N GLU A 211 3.50 1.88 -19.07
CA GLU A 211 2.64 1.01 -18.26
C GLU A 211 3.30 -0.30 -17.88
N PRO A 212 2.92 -0.87 -16.70
CA PRO A 212 3.35 -2.21 -16.36
C PRO A 212 2.92 -3.22 -17.42
N PHE A 213 3.85 -4.02 -17.86
CA PHE A 213 3.71 -4.94 -19.00
C PHE A 213 2.73 -6.12 -18.79
N MET A 214 2.16 -6.34 -17.62
CA MET A 214 1.29 -7.48 -17.38
C MET A 214 -0.16 -7.21 -17.72
N HIS A 215 -0.67 -7.93 -18.73
CA HIS A 215 -2.07 -7.87 -19.12
C HIS A 215 -2.94 -8.88 -18.38
N VAL A 216 -2.39 -9.97 -17.85
CA VAL A 216 -3.16 -11.05 -17.22
C VAL A 216 -2.57 -11.46 -15.90
N GLN A 217 -3.41 -11.52 -14.88
CA GLN A 217 -3.10 -12.06 -13.56
C GLN A 217 -3.96 -13.29 -13.33
N LEU A 218 -3.36 -14.42 -12.99
CA LEU A 218 -4.05 -15.66 -12.66
C LEU A 218 -3.69 -16.10 -11.25
N SER A 219 -4.69 -16.49 -10.47
CA SER A 219 -4.52 -17.00 -9.11
C SER A 219 -5.33 -18.29 -8.96
N PRO A 220 -4.74 -19.45 -9.24
CA PRO A 220 -5.34 -20.74 -8.93
C PRO A 220 -5.22 -21.01 -7.44
N GLY A 221 -6.15 -21.76 -6.91
CA GLY A 221 -6.11 -22.17 -5.51
C GLY A 221 -7.24 -23.13 -5.17
N HIS A 222 -7.28 -23.50 -3.89
CA HIS A 222 -8.34 -24.32 -3.32
C HIS A 222 -8.63 -23.82 -1.90
N SER A 223 -9.91 -23.71 -1.54
CA SER A 223 -10.34 -23.43 -0.18
C SER A 223 -11.64 -24.18 0.12
N LYS A 224 -11.94 -24.33 1.41
CA LYS A 224 -13.18 -24.98 1.84
C LYS A 224 -14.42 -24.26 1.30
N ASP A 225 -14.41 -22.90 1.35
CA ASP A 225 -15.59 -22.10 1.01
C ASP A 225 -15.80 -21.93 -0.49
N TRP A 226 -14.73 -21.94 -1.27
CA TRP A 226 -14.79 -21.71 -2.73
C TRP A 226 -14.59 -22.96 -3.56
N GLY A 227 -14.15 -24.06 -2.92
CA GLY A 227 -13.67 -25.25 -3.63
C GLY A 227 -12.37 -24.95 -4.40
N SER A 228 -12.16 -25.61 -5.52
CA SER A 228 -11.08 -25.27 -6.44
C SER A 228 -11.45 -24.02 -7.23
N TYR A 229 -10.54 -23.05 -7.32
CA TYR A 229 -10.82 -21.79 -7.98
C TYR A 229 -9.68 -21.34 -8.88
N LEU A 230 -10.04 -20.51 -9.85
CA LEU A 230 -9.14 -19.74 -10.69
C LEU A 230 -9.65 -18.32 -10.75
N LEU A 231 -8.95 -17.41 -10.11
CA LEU A 231 -9.25 -15.98 -10.21
C LEU A 231 -8.38 -15.37 -11.32
N SER A 232 -8.98 -14.54 -12.20
CA SER A 232 -8.24 -13.88 -13.26
C SER A 232 -8.57 -12.39 -13.35
N ALA A 233 -7.56 -11.60 -13.69
CA ALA A 233 -7.70 -10.18 -13.96
C ALA A 233 -6.89 -9.82 -15.21
N TRP A 234 -7.59 -9.29 -16.20
CA TRP A 234 -7.07 -8.95 -17.52
C TRP A 234 -6.97 -7.44 -17.64
N ARG A 235 -5.76 -6.91 -17.72
CA ARG A 235 -5.52 -5.48 -17.81
C ARG A 235 -5.78 -4.98 -19.21
N TYR A 236 -6.42 -3.83 -19.33
CA TYR A 236 -6.53 -3.07 -20.56
C TYR A 236 -6.00 -1.66 -20.37
N TYR A 237 -5.47 -1.10 -21.44
CA TYR A 237 -4.91 0.24 -21.49
C TYR A 237 -5.36 0.92 -22.78
N PHE A 238 -5.97 2.06 -22.68
CA PHE A 238 -6.34 2.90 -23.81
C PHE A 238 -5.43 4.12 -23.91
N SER A 239 -5.16 4.78 -22.79
CA SER A 239 -4.28 5.94 -22.69
C SER A 239 -3.71 6.04 -21.28
N ASP A 240 -2.80 7.00 -21.03
CA ASP A 240 -2.27 7.32 -19.70
C ASP A 240 -3.40 7.74 -18.74
N ASP A 241 -4.53 8.20 -19.28
CA ASP A 241 -5.67 8.68 -18.53
C ASP A 241 -6.80 7.66 -18.40
N LEU A 242 -6.76 6.57 -19.16
CA LEU A 242 -7.82 5.55 -19.17
C LEU A 242 -7.25 4.15 -19.26
N SER A 243 -7.28 3.44 -18.15
CA SER A 243 -6.83 2.06 -18.02
C SER A 243 -7.74 1.26 -17.08
N GLY A 244 -7.61 -0.07 -17.08
CA GLY A 244 -8.43 -0.84 -16.18
C GLY A 244 -8.18 -2.34 -16.22
N ARG A 245 -9.14 -3.10 -15.69
CA ARG A 245 -9.09 -4.56 -15.62
C ARG A 245 -10.45 -5.17 -15.91
N ILE A 246 -10.45 -6.29 -16.61
CA ILE A 246 -11.58 -7.18 -16.74
C ILE A 246 -11.32 -8.37 -15.84
N TYR A 247 -12.32 -8.82 -15.10
CA TYR A 247 -12.25 -9.96 -14.21
C TYR A 247 -13.07 -11.10 -14.77
N ALA A 248 -12.50 -12.31 -14.73
CA ALA A 248 -13.20 -13.55 -15.08
C ALA A 248 -12.72 -14.64 -14.10
N ASP A 249 -13.56 -14.97 -13.16
CA ASP A 249 -13.23 -15.83 -12.05
C ASP A 249 -14.11 -17.09 -12.08
N TYR A 250 -13.53 -18.21 -11.68
CA TYR A 250 -14.25 -19.47 -11.49
C TYR A 250 -13.99 -20.01 -10.09
N ARG A 251 -15.04 -20.45 -9.42
CA ARG A 251 -15.02 -21.14 -8.13
C ARG A 251 -15.93 -22.34 -8.20
N SER A 252 -15.43 -23.54 -7.88
CA SER A 252 -16.21 -24.76 -8.07
C SER A 252 -17.48 -24.80 -7.20
N GLU A 253 -17.42 -24.25 -5.98
CA GLU A 253 -18.55 -24.22 -5.04
C GLU A 253 -19.46 -23.00 -5.23
N LEU A 254 -18.95 -21.87 -5.75
CA LEU A 254 -19.74 -20.65 -5.87
C LEU A 254 -20.20 -20.35 -7.31
N GLY A 255 -19.48 -20.82 -8.32
CA GLY A 255 -19.82 -20.60 -9.72
C GLY A 255 -18.87 -19.63 -10.44
N VAL A 256 -19.38 -19.01 -11.50
CA VAL A 256 -18.64 -18.08 -12.37
C VAL A 256 -18.90 -16.65 -11.94
N ALA A 257 -17.86 -15.84 -11.96
CA ALA A 257 -17.96 -14.42 -11.69
C ALA A 257 -17.20 -13.61 -12.74
N GLY A 258 -17.68 -12.41 -13.02
CA GLY A 258 -17.05 -11.52 -13.96
C GLY A 258 -17.27 -10.06 -13.59
N GLY A 259 -16.45 -9.20 -14.20
CA GLY A 259 -16.58 -7.78 -13.93
C GLY A 259 -15.54 -6.96 -14.65
N PHE A 260 -15.59 -5.66 -14.42
CA PHE A 260 -14.60 -4.73 -14.93
C PHE A 260 -14.26 -3.66 -13.88
N GLY A 261 -13.08 -3.13 -13.99
CA GLY A 261 -12.63 -1.96 -13.25
C GLY A 261 -11.95 -1.00 -14.20
N THR A 262 -12.21 0.30 -14.08
CA THR A 262 -11.66 1.36 -14.93
C THR A 262 -11.04 2.41 -14.04
N ASN A 263 -9.78 2.76 -14.29
CA ASN A 263 -9.12 3.93 -13.70
C ASN A 263 -9.16 5.04 -14.73
N TYR A 264 -9.52 6.23 -14.32
CA TYR A 264 -9.53 7.41 -15.17
C TYR A 264 -8.82 8.58 -14.48
N ARG A 265 -8.25 9.45 -15.30
CA ARG A 265 -7.68 10.74 -14.92
C ARG A 265 -8.14 11.78 -15.92
N THR A 266 -8.46 12.95 -15.45
CA THR A 266 -8.78 14.12 -16.26
C THR A 266 -8.03 15.32 -15.69
N ASP A 267 -7.63 16.26 -16.55
CA ASP A 267 -6.91 17.45 -16.11
C ASP A 267 -7.81 18.37 -15.28
N ASP A 268 -9.09 18.46 -15.63
CA ASP A 268 -10.04 19.39 -15.00
C ASP A 268 -10.81 18.81 -13.81
N PHE A 269 -11.03 17.49 -13.77
CA PHE A 269 -11.91 16.83 -12.79
C PHE A 269 -11.20 15.77 -11.94
N GLY A 270 -9.86 15.77 -11.93
CA GLY A 270 -9.08 14.86 -11.11
C GLY A 270 -9.08 13.42 -11.60
N ARG A 271 -9.00 12.46 -10.68
CA ARG A 271 -8.82 11.04 -10.97
C ARG A 271 -9.75 10.17 -10.16
N GLY A 272 -10.07 9.00 -10.70
CA GLY A 272 -10.90 8.05 -9.98
C GLY A 272 -10.84 6.64 -10.53
N ASP A 273 -11.61 5.77 -9.90
CA ASP A 273 -11.83 4.41 -10.38
C ASP A 273 -13.30 4.00 -10.25
N LEU A 274 -13.76 3.28 -11.24
CA LEU A 274 -15.05 2.61 -11.28
C LEU A 274 -14.84 1.11 -11.32
N LYS A 275 -15.64 0.35 -10.58
CA LYS A 275 -15.63 -1.11 -10.63
C LYS A 275 -17.04 -1.66 -10.55
N TYR A 276 -17.31 -2.63 -11.41
CA TYR A 276 -18.48 -3.48 -11.33
C TYR A 276 -18.04 -4.95 -11.35
N TYR A 277 -18.62 -5.76 -10.48
CA TYR A 277 -18.31 -7.18 -10.40
C TYR A 277 -19.59 -7.95 -10.07
N HIS A 278 -19.84 -9.03 -10.78
CA HIS A 278 -21.03 -9.85 -10.68
C HIS A 278 -20.65 -11.32 -10.50
N LEU A 279 -21.34 -12.02 -9.61
CA LEU A 279 -21.21 -13.44 -9.34
C LEU A 279 -22.60 -14.06 -9.33
N GLN A 280 -22.81 -15.07 -10.13
CA GLN A 280 -23.96 -15.94 -10.05
C GLN A 280 -23.67 -17.08 -9.05
N GLU A 281 -24.25 -16.98 -7.86
CA GLU A 281 -24.04 -17.94 -6.79
C GLU A 281 -24.82 -19.22 -7.05
N ARG A 282 -24.13 -20.38 -7.01
CA ARG A 282 -24.73 -21.69 -7.10
C ARG A 282 -25.31 -22.12 -5.75
N PRO A 283 -26.42 -22.91 -5.73
CA PRO A 283 -26.94 -23.53 -4.50
C PRO A 283 -25.85 -24.41 -3.89
N ARG A 284 -25.60 -24.26 -2.60
CA ARG A 284 -24.68 -25.17 -1.88
C ARG A 284 -25.36 -26.43 -1.47
N SER A 285 -24.75 -27.59 -1.68
CA SER A 285 -25.35 -28.91 -1.46
C SER A 285 -25.69 -29.24 -0.01
N TYR A 286 -25.24 -28.44 0.95
CA TYR A 286 -25.50 -28.63 2.38
C TYR A 286 -26.55 -27.69 2.98
N GLU A 287 -27.18 -26.84 2.16
CA GLU A 287 -28.20 -25.89 2.60
C GLU A 287 -29.58 -26.27 2.00
N GLU A 288 -30.34 -27.09 2.71
CA GLU A 288 -31.61 -27.66 2.26
C GLU A 288 -32.73 -26.65 1.89
N ASN A 289 -32.59 -25.36 2.21
CA ASN A 289 -33.62 -24.33 2.03
C ASN A 289 -33.18 -23.10 1.23
N GLN A 290 -32.15 -23.20 0.40
CA GLN A 290 -31.71 -22.04 -0.41
C GLN A 290 -32.44 -22.00 -1.77
N PRO A 291 -32.81 -20.80 -2.26
CA PRO A 291 -33.28 -20.65 -3.63
C PRO A 291 -32.19 -21.05 -4.63
N ALA A 292 -32.65 -21.59 -5.77
CA ALA A 292 -31.80 -22.27 -6.75
C ALA A 292 -30.58 -21.45 -7.25
N GLU A 293 -30.70 -20.15 -7.33
CA GLU A 293 -29.61 -19.25 -7.78
C GLU A 293 -29.79 -17.88 -7.14
N PHE A 294 -28.69 -17.19 -6.90
CA PHE A 294 -28.69 -15.82 -6.38
C PHE A 294 -27.62 -14.95 -7.04
N ASP A 295 -28.05 -13.82 -7.56
CA ASP A 295 -27.15 -12.84 -8.18
C ASP A 295 -26.50 -11.93 -7.12
N ARG A 296 -25.20 -12.00 -7.02
CA ARG A 296 -24.42 -11.09 -6.20
C ARG A 296 -23.65 -10.11 -7.08
N TRP A 297 -23.77 -8.86 -6.77
CA TRP A 297 -23.03 -7.85 -7.50
C TRP A 297 -22.52 -6.76 -6.57
N LEU A 298 -21.43 -6.12 -7.00
CA LEU A 298 -20.80 -4.98 -6.35
C LEU A 298 -20.56 -3.89 -7.39
N ALA A 299 -20.98 -2.67 -7.08
CA ALA A 299 -20.65 -1.46 -7.79
C ALA A 299 -19.86 -0.51 -6.87
N ARG A 300 -18.70 -0.07 -7.32
CA ARG A 300 -17.83 0.85 -6.60
C ARG A 300 -17.43 1.99 -7.50
N TRP A 301 -17.49 3.20 -6.98
CA TRP A 301 -16.90 4.39 -7.58
C TRP A 301 -16.13 5.16 -6.53
N ARG A 302 -14.88 5.52 -6.85
CA ARG A 302 -14.03 6.37 -6.02
C ARG A 302 -13.48 7.50 -6.86
N HIS A 303 -13.49 8.70 -6.33
CA HIS A 303 -13.04 9.88 -7.02
C HIS A 303 -12.27 10.80 -6.07
N LYS A 304 -11.16 11.36 -6.54
CA LYS A 304 -10.39 12.38 -5.86
C LYS A 304 -10.05 13.49 -6.84
N TRP A 305 -10.39 14.72 -6.46
CA TRP A 305 -10.17 15.91 -7.26
C TRP A 305 -9.59 17.02 -6.40
N ALA A 306 -8.37 17.50 -6.71
CA ALA A 306 -7.81 18.73 -6.19
C ALA A 306 -8.33 19.86 -7.10
N ILE A 307 -9.35 20.58 -6.61
CA ILE A 307 -10.00 21.66 -7.37
C ILE A 307 -9.05 22.84 -7.50
N ASP A 308 -8.37 23.17 -6.40
CA ASP A 308 -7.29 24.14 -6.32
C ASP A 308 -6.32 23.72 -5.18
N ASP A 309 -5.27 24.51 -4.94
CA ASP A 309 -4.23 24.23 -3.92
C ASP A 309 -4.80 24.12 -2.49
N ASN A 310 -5.99 24.65 -2.25
CA ASN A 310 -6.62 24.69 -0.94
C ASN A 310 -7.93 23.90 -0.86
N THR A 311 -8.40 23.35 -1.98
CA THR A 311 -9.73 22.71 -2.06
C THR A 311 -9.62 21.31 -2.67
N ASP A 312 -9.97 20.32 -1.87
CA ASP A 312 -10.00 18.90 -2.27
C ASP A 312 -11.44 18.37 -2.22
N PHE A 313 -11.80 17.60 -3.25
CA PHE A 313 -13.02 16.80 -3.27
C PHE A 313 -12.68 15.32 -3.29
N ILE A 314 -13.32 14.54 -2.41
CA ILE A 314 -13.19 13.09 -2.34
C ILE A 314 -14.59 12.48 -2.28
N SER A 315 -14.84 11.47 -3.09
CA SER A 315 -16.07 10.69 -3.05
C SER A 315 -15.79 9.20 -3.18
N GLU A 316 -16.48 8.41 -2.36
CA GLU A 316 -16.50 6.97 -2.46
C GLU A 316 -17.95 6.48 -2.41
N TYR A 317 -18.30 5.62 -3.34
CA TYR A 317 -19.60 4.97 -3.41
C TYR A 317 -19.41 3.46 -3.52
N TYR A 318 -19.99 2.75 -2.57
CA TYR A 318 -19.99 1.29 -2.55
C TYR A 318 -21.42 0.79 -2.42
N ARG A 319 -21.85 0.00 -3.38
CA ARG A 319 -23.11 -0.72 -3.27
C ARG A 319 -22.95 -2.17 -3.69
N LEU A 320 -23.52 -3.06 -2.90
CA LEU A 320 -23.50 -4.49 -3.16
C LEU A 320 -24.87 -5.11 -2.91
N ASN A 321 -25.13 -6.22 -3.56
CA ASN A 321 -26.33 -7.02 -3.31
C ASN A 321 -26.07 -7.96 -2.14
N ASP A 322 -26.57 -7.59 -0.96
CA ASP A 322 -26.46 -8.32 0.30
C ASP A 322 -27.82 -8.81 0.83
N ALA A 323 -28.86 -8.81 0.00
CA ALA A 323 -30.27 -8.99 0.38
C ALA A 323 -30.61 -10.27 1.17
N LYS A 324 -29.66 -11.23 1.25
CA LYS A 324 -29.85 -12.48 2.01
C LYS A 324 -28.87 -12.64 3.18
N ARG A 325 -28.25 -11.57 3.66
CA ARG A 325 -27.34 -11.64 4.81
C ARG A 325 -28.00 -12.30 6.03
N ALA A 326 -29.28 -12.04 6.29
CA ALA A 326 -30.01 -12.65 7.40
C ALA A 326 -30.13 -14.18 7.33
N ALA A 327 -30.07 -14.75 6.13
CA ALA A 327 -30.13 -16.21 5.94
C ALA A 327 -28.79 -16.91 6.20
N TYR A 328 -27.66 -16.17 6.14
CA TYR A 328 -26.33 -16.74 6.32
C TYR A 328 -25.83 -16.75 7.78
N GLY A 329 -26.59 -16.21 8.72
CA GLY A 329 -26.15 -16.05 10.12
C GLY A 329 -25.18 -14.88 10.34
N SER A 330 -24.91 -14.58 11.60
CA SER A 330 -24.06 -13.44 12.01
C SER A 330 -22.58 -13.60 11.67
N ASP A 331 -22.13 -14.78 11.31
CA ASP A 331 -20.72 -15.13 11.20
C ASP A 331 -20.16 -15.00 9.78
N HIS A 332 -21.03 -14.74 8.79
CA HIS A 332 -20.63 -14.59 7.39
C HIS A 332 -20.51 -13.12 6.99
N ASN A 333 -19.41 -12.80 6.36
CA ASN A 333 -19.15 -11.48 5.78
C ASN A 333 -19.27 -11.54 4.26
N VAL A 334 -20.38 -11.03 3.72
CA VAL A 334 -20.68 -11.02 2.28
C VAL A 334 -19.53 -10.42 1.45
N LEU A 335 -18.88 -9.38 1.95
CA LEU A 335 -17.75 -8.76 1.25
C LEU A 335 -16.54 -9.70 1.20
N LYS A 336 -16.23 -10.39 2.33
CA LYS A 336 -15.13 -11.36 2.41
C LYS A 336 -15.40 -12.58 1.54
N ASP A 337 -16.61 -13.12 1.61
CA ASP A 337 -16.94 -14.39 0.99
C ASP A 337 -17.09 -14.30 -0.53
N PHE A 338 -17.63 -13.20 -1.04
CA PHE A 338 -17.93 -13.03 -2.47
C PHE A 338 -17.07 -11.98 -3.17
N PHE A 339 -16.62 -10.96 -2.46
CA PHE A 339 -15.88 -9.82 -3.02
C PHE A 339 -14.51 -9.63 -2.36
N TYR A 340 -13.78 -10.72 -2.18
CA TYR A 340 -12.54 -10.78 -1.42
C TYR A 340 -11.50 -9.71 -1.79
N ARG A 341 -11.34 -9.41 -3.08
CA ARG A 341 -10.42 -8.33 -3.52
C ARG A 341 -10.78 -6.94 -2.97
N GLU A 342 -12.04 -6.71 -2.63
CA GLU A 342 -12.49 -5.46 -2.01
C GLU A 342 -12.34 -5.52 -0.50
N TYR A 343 -12.68 -6.66 0.10
CA TYR A 343 -12.52 -6.90 1.53
C TYR A 343 -11.07 -6.72 1.99
N GLU A 344 -10.10 -7.16 1.19
CA GLU A 344 -8.67 -6.97 1.50
C GLU A 344 -8.23 -5.51 1.52
N LYS A 345 -8.91 -4.64 0.76
CA LYS A 345 -8.62 -3.22 0.72
C LYS A 345 -9.27 -2.48 1.89
N ASP A 346 -10.54 -2.75 2.12
CA ASP A 346 -11.32 -2.18 3.19
C ASP A 346 -12.44 -3.17 3.58
N ALA A 347 -12.42 -3.61 4.83
CA ALA A 347 -13.40 -4.56 5.35
C ALA A 347 -14.78 -3.92 5.58
N GLN A 348 -14.85 -2.60 5.69
CA GLN A 348 -16.07 -1.82 5.95
C GLN A 348 -16.13 -0.54 5.12
N PRO A 349 -16.16 -0.64 3.77
CA PRO A 349 -16.16 0.54 2.90
C PRO A 349 -17.42 1.39 3.12
N ARG A 350 -17.22 2.69 3.22
CA ARG A 350 -18.30 3.68 3.41
C ARG A 350 -18.63 4.37 2.09
N SER A 351 -19.88 4.87 1.99
CA SER A 351 -20.30 5.70 0.87
C SER A 351 -20.46 7.15 1.34
N TYR A 352 -19.64 8.03 0.79
CA TYR A 352 -19.59 9.43 1.16
C TYR A 352 -19.08 10.31 0.02
N ALA A 353 -19.37 11.60 0.14
CA ALA A 353 -18.76 12.67 -0.64
C ALA A 353 -18.34 13.79 0.33
N GLN A 354 -17.10 14.21 0.24
CA GLN A 354 -16.50 15.24 1.08
C GLN A 354 -15.84 16.32 0.23
N LEU A 355 -16.14 17.57 0.53
CA LEU A 355 -15.42 18.74 0.03
C LEU A 355 -14.69 19.36 1.21
N HIS A 356 -13.36 19.41 1.13
CA HIS A 356 -12.50 20.04 2.13
C HIS A 356 -11.90 21.31 1.56
N ARG A 357 -11.92 22.40 2.36
CA ARG A 357 -11.28 23.66 1.99
C ARG A 357 -10.46 24.21 3.14
N ASN A 358 -9.19 24.50 2.86
CA ASN A 358 -8.31 25.25 3.74
C ASN A 358 -8.40 26.74 3.44
N PHE A 359 -8.47 27.55 4.50
CA PHE A 359 -8.27 28.99 4.49
C PHE A 359 -6.97 29.31 5.24
N ASP A 360 -6.55 30.56 5.25
CA ASP A 360 -5.26 30.94 5.87
C ASP A 360 -5.12 30.47 7.33
N TYR A 361 -6.21 30.51 8.09
CA TYR A 361 -6.22 30.16 9.53
C TYR A 361 -7.29 29.12 9.91
N SER A 362 -8.08 28.68 8.97
CA SER A 362 -9.22 27.79 9.27
C SER A 362 -9.41 26.75 8.18
N SER A 363 -10.22 25.75 8.45
CA SER A 363 -10.66 24.77 7.45
C SER A 363 -12.17 24.56 7.55
N MET A 364 -12.75 24.14 6.44
CA MET A 364 -14.15 23.78 6.35
C MET A 364 -14.31 22.46 5.59
N ASP A 365 -15.12 21.57 6.14
CA ASP A 365 -15.50 20.32 5.53
C ASP A 365 -17.01 20.31 5.27
N PHE A 366 -17.39 19.89 4.08
CA PHE A 366 -18.76 19.55 3.74
C PHE A 366 -18.81 18.05 3.45
N LEU A 367 -19.56 17.31 4.25
CA LEU A 367 -19.63 15.84 4.17
C LEU A 367 -21.07 15.39 3.97
N VAL A 368 -21.28 14.52 3.00
CA VAL A 368 -22.49 13.72 2.85
C VAL A 368 -22.10 12.24 2.97
N GLN A 369 -22.60 11.56 3.99
CA GLN A 369 -22.35 10.14 4.25
C GLN A 369 -23.68 9.41 4.42
N ALA A 370 -23.89 8.37 3.60
CA ALA A 370 -25.14 7.60 3.60
C ALA A 370 -24.89 6.10 3.81
N ARG A 371 -25.84 5.43 4.45
CA ARG A 371 -25.91 3.98 4.54
C ARG A 371 -26.61 3.44 3.30
N VAL A 372 -25.83 3.06 2.30
CA VAL A 372 -26.36 2.52 1.03
C VAL A 372 -26.52 1.00 1.03
N ASN A 373 -25.92 0.31 2.00
CA ASN A 373 -25.97 -1.16 2.16
C ASN A 373 -26.49 -1.53 3.55
N ASP A 374 -27.15 -2.69 3.66
CA ASP A 374 -27.71 -3.18 4.93
C ASP A 374 -26.70 -3.94 5.81
N TRP A 375 -25.50 -4.21 5.30
CA TRP A 375 -24.44 -4.95 6.01
C TRP A 375 -23.64 -4.12 7.03
N TYR A 376 -23.87 -2.81 7.10
CA TYR A 376 -23.30 -1.97 8.13
C TYR A 376 -23.84 -2.30 9.51
N ASP A 377 -23.01 -2.07 10.53
CA ASP A 377 -23.40 -2.28 11.91
C ASP A 377 -24.65 -1.50 12.30
N PRO A 378 -25.48 -2.04 13.21
CA PRO A 378 -26.57 -1.29 13.82
C PRO A 378 -26.04 -0.03 14.48
N GLY A 379 -26.76 1.07 14.34
CA GLY A 379 -26.36 2.37 14.90
C GLY A 379 -25.42 3.19 14.02
N PHE A 380 -25.23 2.79 12.77
CA PHE A 380 -24.53 3.64 11.77
C PHE A 380 -25.22 5.00 11.66
N VAL A 381 -24.44 6.06 11.77
CA VAL A 381 -24.95 7.44 11.69
C VAL A 381 -24.74 7.99 10.28
N GLU A 382 -25.83 8.27 9.58
CA GLU A 382 -25.80 9.03 8.35
C GLU A 382 -25.62 10.51 8.65
N LYS A 383 -24.92 11.21 7.79
CA LYS A 383 -24.68 12.67 7.83
C LYS A 383 -25.15 13.27 6.51
N LEU A 384 -26.30 13.96 6.52
CA LEU A 384 -27.03 14.32 5.31
C LEU A 384 -27.53 15.79 5.31
N PRO A 385 -26.65 16.81 5.21
CA PRO A 385 -25.19 16.84 5.27
C PRO A 385 -24.63 17.06 6.67
N GLU A 386 -23.29 17.06 6.78
CA GLU A 386 -22.54 17.65 7.88
C GLU A 386 -21.61 18.73 7.34
N ILE A 387 -21.61 19.90 7.96
CA ILE A 387 -20.68 20.99 7.69
C ILE A 387 -19.85 21.17 8.96
N ALA A 388 -18.54 20.97 8.88
CA ALA A 388 -17.62 21.18 9.98
C ALA A 388 -16.69 22.35 9.66
N TYR A 389 -16.53 23.26 10.63
CA TYR A 389 -15.61 24.38 10.56
C TYR A 389 -14.64 24.30 11.72
N SER A 390 -13.34 24.49 11.44
CA SER A 390 -12.28 24.48 12.43
C SER A 390 -11.38 25.70 12.29
N LEU A 391 -11.20 26.41 13.38
CA LEU A 391 -10.28 27.54 13.51
C LEU A 391 -9.33 27.25 14.69
N PRO A 392 -8.19 26.59 14.45
CA PRO A 392 -7.24 26.28 15.51
C PRO A 392 -6.32 27.45 15.79
N SER A 393 -6.20 27.82 17.07
CA SER A 393 -5.16 28.71 17.60
C SER A 393 -5.00 30.06 16.87
N TYR A 394 -6.11 30.72 16.56
CA TYR A 394 -6.10 32.05 15.98
C TYR A 394 -5.67 33.10 17.00
N GLN A 395 -4.56 33.80 16.78
CA GLN A 395 -4.06 34.85 17.66
C GLN A 395 -4.83 36.15 17.46
N PHE A 396 -5.33 36.76 18.56
CA PHE A 396 -5.98 38.07 18.50
C PHE A 396 -4.94 39.20 18.36
N GLY A 397 -4.69 39.63 17.11
CA GLY A 397 -3.72 40.66 16.81
C GLY A 397 -2.34 40.32 17.43
N ASP A 398 -1.70 41.30 18.09
CA ASP A 398 -0.41 41.11 18.78
C ASP A 398 -0.57 40.65 20.24
N SER A 399 -1.77 40.27 20.64
CA SER A 399 -2.03 39.83 22.00
C SER A 399 -1.48 38.43 22.29
N ARG A 400 -1.48 38.03 23.57
CA ARG A 400 -1.11 36.67 23.99
C ARG A 400 -2.28 35.70 23.99
N PHE A 401 -3.46 36.19 23.60
CA PHE A 401 -4.69 35.38 23.58
C PHE A 401 -4.83 34.69 22.22
N TYR A 402 -5.20 33.42 22.28
CA TYR A 402 -5.51 32.61 21.13
C TYR A 402 -6.94 32.13 21.22
N PHE A 403 -7.59 31.97 20.10
CA PHE A 403 -8.96 31.50 19.99
C PHE A 403 -9.00 30.20 19.19
N ASP A 404 -9.64 29.19 19.77
CA ASP A 404 -9.94 27.93 19.11
C ASP A 404 -11.45 27.83 18.91
N ASN A 405 -11.89 27.50 17.72
CA ASN A 405 -13.27 27.16 17.41
C ASN A 405 -13.35 25.83 16.66
N ALA A 406 -14.29 25.01 17.07
CA ALA A 406 -14.73 23.84 16.33
C ALA A 406 -16.25 23.84 16.28
N SER A 407 -16.82 23.96 15.09
CA SER A 407 -18.26 24.05 14.86
C SER A 407 -18.73 23.02 13.86
N THR A 408 -19.86 22.37 14.12
CA THR A 408 -20.44 21.35 13.25
C THR A 408 -21.92 21.57 13.11
N LEU A 409 -22.44 21.72 11.91
CA LEU A 409 -23.87 21.73 11.58
C LEU A 409 -24.20 20.44 10.84
N ALA A 410 -25.09 19.62 11.37
CA ALA A 410 -25.34 18.31 10.81
C ALA A 410 -26.82 17.91 10.85
N ASN A 411 -27.25 17.29 9.78
CA ASN A 411 -28.47 16.48 9.73
C ASN A 411 -28.08 15.03 9.94
N LEU A 412 -28.40 14.47 11.10
CA LEU A 412 -27.96 13.18 11.57
C LEU A 412 -29.13 12.20 11.60
N ASN A 413 -28.88 10.99 11.04
CA ASN A 413 -29.86 9.92 11.04
C ASN A 413 -29.18 8.61 11.46
N LYS A 414 -29.45 8.16 12.69
CA LYS A 414 -28.92 6.91 13.23
C LYS A 414 -29.79 5.76 12.80
N LYS A 415 -29.25 4.90 11.96
CA LYS A 415 -29.91 3.71 11.44
C LYS A 415 -29.78 2.55 12.43
N ASN A 416 -30.78 2.36 13.26
CA ASN A 416 -30.85 1.26 14.24
C ASN A 416 -31.49 -0.01 13.67
N SER A 417 -32.32 0.15 12.64
CA SER A 417 -32.99 -0.97 11.99
C SER A 417 -32.03 -1.86 11.21
N THR A 418 -32.10 -3.16 11.45
CA THR A 418 -31.42 -4.19 10.69
C THR A 418 -32.45 -5.22 10.26
N ALA A 419 -32.06 -6.18 9.39
CA ALA A 419 -32.92 -7.33 9.04
C ALA A 419 -33.33 -8.17 10.27
N ALA A 420 -32.58 -8.08 11.37
CA ALA A 420 -32.83 -8.81 12.63
C ALA A 420 -33.50 -7.94 13.71
N SER A 421 -33.61 -6.63 13.52
CA SER A 421 -34.15 -5.71 14.52
C SER A 421 -34.97 -4.60 13.87
N ALA A 422 -36.19 -4.41 14.35
CA ALA A 422 -37.11 -3.33 13.95
C ALA A 422 -36.97 -2.05 14.81
N ALA A 423 -35.82 -1.83 15.47
CA ALA A 423 -35.58 -0.66 16.28
C ALA A 423 -35.75 0.63 15.45
N PRO A 424 -36.45 1.67 15.97
CA PRO A 424 -36.69 2.88 15.21
C PRO A 424 -35.39 3.63 14.93
N ASN A 425 -35.30 4.23 13.75
CA ASN A 425 -34.23 5.15 13.42
C ASN A 425 -34.39 6.46 14.22
N VAL A 426 -33.25 7.07 14.55
CA VAL A 426 -33.22 8.32 15.31
C VAL A 426 -32.70 9.44 14.40
N HIS A 427 -33.50 10.48 14.23
CA HIS A 427 -33.15 11.63 13.41
C HIS A 427 -33.05 12.91 14.24
N VAL A 428 -32.02 13.73 13.97
CA VAL A 428 -31.86 15.05 14.61
C VAL A 428 -31.07 16.02 13.73
N ASN A 429 -31.50 17.25 13.63
CA ASN A 429 -30.68 18.37 13.17
C ASN A 429 -29.93 18.94 14.38
N ARG A 430 -28.60 19.06 14.26
CA ARG A 430 -27.73 19.48 15.35
C ARG A 430 -26.72 20.51 14.89
N PHE A 431 -26.60 21.59 15.62
CA PHE A 431 -25.47 22.51 15.54
C PHE A 431 -24.69 22.42 16.84
N ASP A 432 -23.41 22.06 16.77
CA ASP A 432 -22.52 21.93 17.92
C ASP A 432 -21.32 22.84 17.69
N THR A 433 -21.03 23.71 18.65
CA THR A 433 -19.85 24.59 18.58
C THR A 433 -19.13 24.62 19.91
N THR A 434 -17.82 24.50 19.84
CA THR A 434 -16.91 24.64 20.98
C THR A 434 -16.02 25.85 20.74
N ASN A 435 -16.03 26.80 21.68
CA ASN A 435 -15.30 28.04 21.62
C ASN A 435 -14.36 28.11 22.84
N LYS A 436 -13.07 28.33 22.63
CA LYS A 436 -12.06 28.41 23.69
C LYS A 436 -11.14 29.59 23.48
N VAL A 437 -10.84 30.30 24.54
CA VAL A 437 -9.76 31.29 24.59
C VAL A 437 -8.62 30.70 25.39
N LEU A 438 -7.44 30.70 24.86
CA LEU A 438 -6.22 30.15 25.43
C LEU A 438 -5.21 31.28 25.67
N LEU A 439 -4.41 31.15 26.73
CA LEU A 439 -3.34 32.09 27.06
C LEU A 439 -2.03 31.32 27.27
N PRO A 440 -1.31 30.91 26.20
CA PRO A 440 -0.02 30.25 26.35
C PRO A 440 1.01 31.20 26.97
N MET A 441 1.64 30.74 28.07
CA MET A 441 2.66 31.50 28.77
C MET A 441 3.81 30.60 29.19
N LYS A 442 4.99 31.18 29.29
CA LYS A 442 6.16 30.51 29.82
C LYS A 442 6.50 31.10 31.17
N LEU A 443 6.34 30.31 32.24
CA LEU A 443 6.68 30.68 33.59
C LEU A 443 7.98 29.97 33.98
N SER A 444 9.10 30.66 33.84
CA SER A 444 10.45 30.07 33.99
C SER A 444 10.65 28.87 33.05
N PHE A 445 10.72 27.66 33.59
CA PHE A 445 10.89 26.42 32.84
C PHE A 445 9.54 25.71 32.54
N LEU A 446 8.42 26.22 33.07
CA LEU A 446 7.09 25.65 32.83
C LEU A 446 6.43 26.33 31.62
N GLN A 447 5.83 25.53 30.78
CA GLN A 447 4.85 25.98 29.80
C GLN A 447 3.47 25.82 30.42
N VAL A 448 2.71 26.91 30.50
CA VAL A 448 1.38 26.95 31.14
C VAL A 448 0.39 27.54 30.13
N THR A 449 -0.68 26.84 29.87
CA THR A 449 -1.71 27.27 28.93
C THR A 449 -3.09 27.17 29.59
N PRO A 450 -3.50 28.20 30.36
CA PRO A 450 -4.88 28.27 30.83
C PRO A 450 -5.82 28.52 29.66
N PHE A 451 -7.04 28.00 29.80
CA PHE A 451 -8.12 28.21 28.84
C PHE A 451 -9.48 28.38 29.54
N ALA A 452 -10.35 29.07 28.88
CA ALA A 452 -11.77 29.14 29.25
C ALA A 452 -12.61 29.16 27.96
N GLY A 453 -13.80 28.58 28.02
CA GLY A 453 -14.62 28.46 26.84
C GLY A 453 -16.02 27.93 27.13
N THR A 454 -16.77 27.76 26.06
CA THR A 454 -18.10 27.22 26.08
C THR A 454 -18.30 26.21 24.96
N ARG A 455 -19.24 25.31 25.19
CA ARG A 455 -19.76 24.44 24.14
C ARG A 455 -21.26 24.60 24.10
N GLU A 456 -21.76 25.03 22.96
CA GLU A 456 -23.19 25.17 22.70
C GLU A 456 -23.63 24.12 21.68
N THR A 457 -24.67 23.36 22.03
CA THR A 457 -25.24 22.36 21.13
C THR A 457 -26.74 22.66 20.97
N ALA A 458 -27.14 23.10 19.78
CA ALA A 458 -28.55 23.33 19.43
C ALA A 458 -29.10 22.07 18.74
N TYR A 459 -30.23 21.60 19.22
CA TYR A 459 -30.97 20.45 18.70
C TYR A 459 -32.25 20.91 18.05
N GLY A 460 -32.56 20.45 16.84
CA GLY A 460 -33.84 20.73 16.19
C GLY A 460 -35.00 20.02 16.84
N ALA A 461 -34.77 18.91 17.53
CA ALA A 461 -35.79 18.19 18.29
C ALA A 461 -35.14 17.36 19.42
N ASP A 462 -35.75 17.39 20.60
CA ASP A 462 -35.46 16.50 21.73
C ASP A 462 -36.39 15.26 21.71
N LEU A 463 -36.51 14.54 22.82
CA LEU A 463 -37.44 13.41 22.94
C LEU A 463 -38.92 13.81 22.92
N HIS A 464 -39.24 15.10 23.13
CA HIS A 464 -40.61 15.65 23.12
C HIS A 464 -40.89 16.45 21.85
N GLU A 465 -40.02 16.35 20.84
CA GLU A 465 -40.09 17.12 19.57
C GLU A 465 -39.85 18.63 19.73
N ASP A 466 -39.30 19.10 20.86
CA ASP A 466 -38.98 20.49 21.11
C ASP A 466 -37.55 20.84 20.68
N ALA A 467 -37.39 22.03 20.12
CA ALA A 467 -36.05 22.57 19.87
C ALA A 467 -35.37 22.97 21.18
N ARG A 468 -34.10 22.59 21.35
CA ARG A 468 -33.34 22.85 22.61
C ARG A 468 -31.93 23.35 22.30
N VAL A 469 -31.43 24.19 23.23
CA VAL A 469 -30.02 24.60 23.24
C VAL A 469 -29.39 24.17 24.56
N ARG A 470 -28.36 23.33 24.45
CA ARG A 470 -27.55 22.85 25.58
C ARG A 470 -26.24 23.62 25.64
N THR A 471 -25.87 24.11 26.80
CA THR A 471 -24.62 24.84 27.04
C THR A 471 -23.79 24.12 28.10
N ILE A 472 -22.48 24.05 27.86
CA ILE A 472 -21.47 23.55 28.79
C ILE A 472 -20.37 24.62 28.88
N PHE A 473 -20.05 25.07 30.08
CA PHE A 473 -18.91 25.92 30.33
C PHE A 473 -17.64 25.05 30.55
N LEU A 474 -16.55 25.46 29.96
CA LEU A 474 -15.28 24.75 29.95
C LEU A 474 -14.17 25.64 30.50
N THR A 475 -13.36 25.14 31.41
CA THR A 475 -12.15 25.84 31.86
C THR A 475 -11.07 24.87 32.25
N GLY A 476 -9.83 25.29 32.19
CA GLY A 476 -8.72 24.45 32.58
C GLY A 476 -7.37 25.09 32.34
N THR A 477 -6.35 24.31 32.51
CA THR A 477 -4.97 24.70 32.24
C THR A 477 -4.10 23.46 31.93
N ASP A 478 -3.25 23.56 30.95
CA ASP A 478 -2.24 22.58 30.65
C ASP A 478 -0.87 23.11 31.12
N VAL A 479 -0.15 22.30 31.88
CA VAL A 479 1.19 22.59 32.41
C VAL A 479 2.13 21.50 31.98
N SER A 480 3.22 21.86 31.31
CA SER A 480 4.24 20.92 30.91
C SER A 480 5.63 21.51 31.03
N THR A 481 6.62 20.63 31.13
CA THR A 481 8.03 21.00 31.08
C THR A 481 8.86 19.88 30.51
N LYS A 482 10.10 20.20 30.17
CA LYS A 482 11.02 19.23 29.62
C LYS A 482 12.38 19.35 30.30
N PHE A 483 12.76 18.28 31.01
CA PHE A 483 14.08 18.14 31.62
C PHE A 483 14.92 17.21 30.77
N PHE A 484 16.20 17.52 30.63
CA PHE A 484 17.12 16.57 30.01
C PHE A 484 18.48 16.60 30.69
N ARG A 485 19.14 15.45 30.65
CA ARG A 485 20.53 15.31 31.09
C ARG A 485 21.33 14.53 30.07
N LEU A 486 22.50 15.02 29.77
CA LEU A 486 23.48 14.34 28.95
C LEU A 486 24.47 13.61 29.88
N PHE A 487 24.71 12.34 29.58
CA PHE A 487 25.69 11.52 30.23
C PHE A 487 26.79 11.20 29.21
N ASP A 488 28.04 11.41 29.60
CA ASP A 488 29.19 11.09 28.75
C ASP A 488 29.50 9.59 28.84
N VAL A 489 28.58 8.79 28.35
CA VAL A 489 28.70 7.33 28.29
C VAL A 489 29.00 6.94 26.84
N ASN A 490 30.20 6.39 26.62
CA ASN A 490 30.62 5.88 25.33
C ASN A 490 31.00 4.41 25.52
N THR A 491 30.16 3.50 25.07
CA THR A 491 30.37 2.06 25.25
C THR A 491 29.77 1.27 24.10
N ASP A 492 30.46 0.19 23.76
CA ASP A 492 29.96 -0.82 22.84
C ASP A 492 29.78 -2.19 23.54
N THR A 493 29.68 -2.19 24.85
CA THR A 493 29.43 -3.40 25.64
C THR A 493 28.16 -4.06 25.16
N PHE A 494 28.24 -5.35 24.90
CA PHE A 494 27.17 -6.16 24.28
C PHE A 494 26.73 -5.68 22.86
N GLY A 495 27.52 -4.87 22.16
CA GLY A 495 27.19 -4.36 20.84
C GLY A 495 26.10 -3.25 20.86
N LEU A 496 25.91 -2.56 21.99
CA LEU A 496 24.88 -1.52 22.14
C LEU A 496 25.17 -0.25 21.35
N ASN A 497 26.42 0.00 20.96
CA ASN A 497 26.88 1.19 20.24
C ASN A 497 26.28 2.50 20.79
N ILE A 498 26.54 2.74 22.06
CA ILE A 498 26.12 3.94 22.78
C ILE A 498 27.20 5.01 22.64
N LYS A 499 26.83 6.18 22.10
CA LYS A 499 27.69 7.37 21.99
C LYS A 499 26.95 8.57 22.56
N GLN A 500 27.31 8.96 23.77
CA GLN A 500 26.60 9.93 24.60
C GLN A 500 25.14 9.50 24.86
N LEU A 501 24.74 9.48 26.09
CA LEU A 501 23.37 9.11 26.47
C LEU A 501 22.62 10.39 26.88
N ARG A 502 21.45 10.63 26.28
CA ARG A 502 20.55 11.71 26.64
C ARG A 502 19.27 11.15 27.25
N HIS A 503 19.03 11.44 28.52
CA HIS A 503 17.75 11.15 29.16
C HIS A 503 16.89 12.40 29.13
N VAL A 504 15.69 12.28 28.61
CA VAL A 504 14.69 13.36 28.51
C VAL A 504 13.46 12.95 29.27
N ILE A 505 13.02 13.77 30.22
CA ILE A 505 11.80 13.57 30.99
C ILE A 505 10.85 14.71 30.70
N THR A 506 9.63 14.39 30.28
CA THR A 506 8.59 15.37 29.96
C THR A 506 7.34 15.09 30.80
N PRO A 507 7.26 15.63 32.03
CA PRO A 507 6.02 15.61 32.81
C PRO A 507 5.02 16.63 32.24
N ALA A 508 3.75 16.25 32.20
CA ALA A 508 2.66 17.13 31.86
C ALA A 508 1.44 16.86 32.77
N VAL A 509 0.78 17.92 33.16
CA VAL A 509 -0.44 17.90 33.99
C VAL A 509 -1.45 18.84 33.35
N GLY A 510 -2.60 18.30 32.94
CA GLY A 510 -3.73 19.07 32.49
C GLY A 510 -4.81 19.09 33.59
N TYR A 511 -5.36 20.24 33.89
CA TYR A 511 -6.58 20.37 34.67
C TYR A 511 -7.71 20.76 33.74
N ALA A 512 -8.85 20.09 33.81
CA ALA A 512 -10.04 20.43 33.05
C ALA A 512 -11.30 20.33 33.95
N TYR A 513 -12.11 21.36 33.86
CA TYR A 513 -13.43 21.40 34.45
C TYR A 513 -14.47 21.71 33.34
N ASP A 514 -15.38 20.77 33.14
CA ASP A 514 -16.54 20.91 32.30
C ASP A 514 -17.77 21.03 33.22
N HIS A 515 -18.48 22.12 33.11
CA HIS A 515 -19.71 22.35 33.89
C HIS A 515 -20.80 21.34 33.48
N GLU A 516 -21.73 21.07 34.38
CA GLU A 516 -22.88 20.24 34.07
C GLU A 516 -23.65 20.82 32.89
N PRO A 517 -24.02 20.01 31.90
CA PRO A 517 -24.84 20.46 30.79
C PRO A 517 -26.17 21.04 31.27
N THR A 518 -26.63 22.16 30.70
CA THR A 518 -27.93 22.76 31.01
C THR A 518 -29.11 21.84 30.68
N ILE A 519 -28.90 20.86 29.79
CA ILE A 519 -29.88 19.81 29.43
C ILE A 519 -29.22 18.45 29.61
N PRO A 520 -29.83 17.55 30.41
CA PRO A 520 -29.27 16.21 30.64
C PRO A 520 -29.41 15.33 29.37
N ALA A 521 -28.46 14.41 29.18
CA ALA A 521 -28.48 13.47 28.06
C ALA A 521 -29.80 12.67 27.95
N ALA A 522 -30.43 12.34 29.07
CA ALA A 522 -31.66 11.58 29.11
C ALA A 522 -32.86 12.30 28.43
N ALA A 523 -32.77 13.62 28.27
CA ALA A 523 -33.80 14.41 27.56
C ALA A 523 -33.56 14.49 26.04
N LEU A 524 -32.39 14.03 25.56
CA LEU A 524 -31.95 14.18 24.19
C LEU A 524 -32.03 12.87 23.39
N ARG A 525 -32.22 12.99 22.09
CA ARG A 525 -32.07 11.87 21.16
C ARG A 525 -30.61 11.47 21.07
N GLN A 526 -30.32 10.23 21.38
CA GLN A 526 -28.93 9.74 21.45
C GLN A 526 -28.43 9.31 20.06
N ILE A 527 -27.58 10.12 19.46
CA ILE A 527 -26.91 9.82 18.19
C ILE A 527 -25.49 9.33 18.43
N ASP A 528 -24.67 10.12 19.12
CA ASP A 528 -23.25 9.85 19.37
C ASP A 528 -22.80 10.32 20.76
N SER A 529 -21.47 10.33 21.00
CA SER A 529 -20.89 10.75 22.29
C SER A 529 -21.16 12.21 22.66
N VAL A 530 -21.49 13.08 21.70
CA VAL A 530 -21.84 14.48 21.97
C VAL A 530 -23.08 14.51 22.83
N ASP A 531 -24.09 13.70 22.52
CA ASP A 531 -25.39 13.68 23.18
C ASP A 531 -25.35 13.00 24.54
N ALA A 532 -24.36 12.12 24.75
CA ALA A 532 -24.24 11.30 25.96
C ALA A 532 -23.67 12.04 27.19
N ILE A 533 -23.26 13.29 27.06
CA ILE A 533 -22.71 14.08 28.16
C ILE A 533 -23.82 14.40 29.15
N SER A 534 -23.75 13.85 30.37
CA SER A 534 -24.80 13.94 31.39
C SER A 534 -24.40 14.73 32.65
N TYR A 535 -23.12 14.81 32.95
CA TYR A 535 -22.62 15.32 34.21
C TYR A 535 -21.43 16.24 34.03
N SER A 536 -21.19 17.09 35.06
CA SER A 536 -19.96 17.85 35.15
C SER A 536 -18.75 16.90 35.19
N SER A 537 -17.69 17.33 34.57
CA SER A 537 -16.40 16.62 34.63
C SER A 537 -15.34 17.50 35.28
N ASN A 538 -14.68 16.99 36.31
CA ASN A 538 -13.59 17.68 36.99
C ASN A 538 -12.42 16.70 37.09
N ARG A 539 -11.34 16.98 36.39
CA ARG A 539 -10.27 16.00 36.22
C ARG A 539 -8.90 16.61 36.08
N PHE A 540 -7.90 15.88 36.56
CA PHE A 540 -6.50 16.07 36.23
C PHE A 540 -6.06 14.97 35.26
N SER A 541 -5.51 15.35 34.11
CA SER A 541 -4.81 14.45 33.21
C SER A 541 -3.32 14.47 33.53
N LEU A 542 -2.75 13.33 33.79
CA LEU A 542 -1.36 13.17 34.16
C LEU A 542 -0.63 12.42 33.04
N SER A 543 0.51 12.95 32.63
CA SER A 543 1.36 12.29 31.62
C SER A 543 2.82 12.45 32.00
N LEU A 544 3.56 11.36 31.90
CA LEU A 544 5.01 11.32 32.08
C LEU A 544 5.64 10.57 30.91
N THR A 545 6.40 11.29 30.10
CA THR A 545 7.18 10.68 29.01
C THR A 545 8.67 10.68 29.37
N ASN A 546 9.30 9.52 29.24
CA ASN A 546 10.73 9.33 29.40
C ASN A 546 11.34 8.83 28.12
N ALA A 547 12.33 9.53 27.58
CA ALA A 547 13.06 9.12 26.39
C ALA A 547 14.54 8.98 26.71
N LEU A 548 15.11 7.82 26.42
CA LEU A 548 16.52 7.55 26.51
C LEU A 548 17.10 7.47 25.10
N GLN A 549 18.00 8.38 24.76
CA GLN A 549 18.50 8.61 23.40
C GLN A 549 20.00 8.44 23.33
N THR A 550 20.49 7.96 22.20
CA THR A 550 21.92 7.94 21.89
C THR A 550 22.17 8.43 20.44
N LYS A 551 23.42 8.56 20.07
CA LYS A 551 23.82 8.86 18.70
C LYS A 551 24.33 7.61 18.00
N ARG A 552 23.72 7.27 16.85
CA ARG A 552 24.21 6.24 15.90
C ARG A 552 24.29 6.87 14.52
N ASP A 553 25.40 6.68 13.83
CA ASP A 553 25.61 7.24 12.48
C ASP A 553 25.30 8.75 12.37
N ARG A 554 25.73 9.52 13.39
CA ARG A 554 25.50 10.98 13.57
C ARG A 554 24.02 11.37 13.74
N LYS A 555 23.09 10.42 13.83
CA LYS A 555 21.66 10.67 14.08
C LYS A 555 21.31 10.35 15.52
N SER A 556 20.41 11.14 16.13
CA SER A 556 19.81 10.80 17.42
C SER A 556 18.82 9.66 17.24
N VAL A 557 18.94 8.59 18.01
CA VAL A 557 18.02 7.44 18.02
C VAL A 557 17.53 7.18 19.42
N ASP A 558 16.24 6.82 19.55
CA ASP A 558 15.66 6.43 20.83
C ASP A 558 16.04 4.97 21.12
N LEU A 559 16.68 4.76 22.27
CA LEU A 559 16.95 3.43 22.83
C LEU A 559 15.74 2.91 23.60
N ALA A 560 15.11 3.80 24.35
CA ALA A 560 13.89 3.53 25.10
C ALA A 560 13.00 4.77 25.10
N LEU A 561 11.71 4.57 24.88
CA LEU A 561 10.66 5.53 25.09
C LEU A 561 9.63 4.89 26.02
N PHE A 562 9.36 5.53 27.14
CA PHE A 562 8.35 5.07 28.08
C PHE A 562 7.39 6.22 28.38
N MET A 563 6.11 5.96 28.18
CA MET A 563 5.04 6.90 28.49
C MET A 563 4.04 6.25 29.46
N VAL A 564 3.65 6.99 30.46
CA VAL A 564 2.54 6.62 31.34
C VAL A 564 1.55 7.78 31.43
N THR A 565 0.27 7.45 31.28
CA THR A 565 -0.83 8.43 31.40
C THR A 565 -1.90 7.89 32.35
N SER A 566 -2.56 8.80 33.05
CA SER A 566 -3.74 8.50 33.85
C SER A 566 -4.57 9.77 34.06
N THR A 567 -5.83 9.59 34.49
CA THR A 567 -6.73 10.71 34.79
C THR A 567 -7.24 10.57 36.24
N TYR A 568 -7.07 11.61 37.03
CA TYR A 568 -7.66 11.68 38.37
C TYR A 568 -8.97 12.45 38.31
N TYR A 569 -10.07 11.80 38.64
CA TYR A 569 -11.41 12.37 38.65
C TYR A 569 -11.74 12.90 40.07
N ILE A 570 -12.15 14.16 40.14
CA ILE A 570 -12.51 14.83 41.35
C ILE A 570 -14.01 14.74 41.57
N ARG A 571 -14.49 14.01 42.56
CA ARG A 571 -15.89 13.87 42.97
C ARG A 571 -16.88 13.84 41.78
N PRO A 572 -16.75 12.88 40.85
CA PRO A 572 -17.68 12.76 39.77
C PRO A 572 -19.10 12.46 40.32
N LYS A 573 -20.13 13.09 39.75
CA LYS A 573 -21.54 12.89 40.18
C LYS A 573 -22.01 11.44 40.08
N ALA A 574 -21.48 10.71 39.09
CA ALA A 574 -21.74 9.28 38.91
C ALA A 574 -20.54 8.46 39.39
N GLY A 575 -20.42 8.23 40.69
CA GLY A 575 -19.31 7.38 41.19
C GLY A 575 -19.05 7.48 42.70
N PRO A 576 -18.14 6.68 43.23
CA PRO A 576 -17.89 6.48 44.67
C PRO A 576 -17.01 7.57 45.31
N GLY A 577 -16.98 8.78 44.80
CA GLY A 577 -16.07 9.85 45.23
C GLY A 577 -14.92 10.06 44.25
N SER A 578 -13.89 10.80 44.67
CA SER A 578 -12.69 11.04 43.85
C SER A 578 -11.90 9.76 43.64
N TYR A 579 -11.44 9.51 42.45
CA TYR A 579 -10.66 8.29 42.13
C TYR A 579 -9.67 8.52 41.01
N MET A 580 -8.63 7.69 40.99
CA MET A 580 -7.70 7.57 39.87
C MET A 580 -8.32 6.65 38.84
N GLY A 581 -8.33 7.09 37.56
CA GLY A 581 -8.69 6.27 36.41
C GLY A 581 -7.64 5.25 36.04
N ASP A 582 -7.83 4.60 34.96
CA ASP A 582 -6.90 3.57 34.48
C ASP A 582 -5.54 4.20 34.11
N TYR A 583 -4.47 3.43 34.33
CA TYR A 583 -3.14 3.78 33.85
C TYR A 583 -2.93 3.17 32.48
N SER A 584 -2.56 4.00 31.51
CA SER A 584 -2.11 3.55 30.21
C SER A 584 -0.58 3.64 30.15
N PHE A 585 0.05 2.56 29.76
CA PHE A 585 1.49 2.44 29.61
C PHE A 585 1.81 2.20 28.15
N ASP A 586 2.87 2.84 27.67
CA ASP A 586 3.46 2.60 26.36
C ASP A 586 4.98 2.54 26.52
N LEU A 587 5.60 1.46 26.05
CA LEU A 587 7.04 1.26 26.13
C LEU A 587 7.58 0.75 24.80
N GLU A 588 8.51 1.52 24.24
CA GLU A 588 9.32 1.12 23.09
C GLU A 588 10.78 0.95 23.52
N LEU A 589 11.35 -0.22 23.29
CA LEU A 589 12.76 -0.50 23.48
C LEU A 589 13.40 -0.89 22.14
N LYS A 590 14.44 -0.18 21.75
CA LYS A 590 15.22 -0.43 20.53
C LYS A 590 16.71 -0.44 20.85
N PRO A 591 17.17 -1.38 21.70
CA PRO A 591 18.57 -1.43 22.12
C PRO A 591 19.53 -1.66 20.96
N TYR A 592 19.06 -2.37 19.92
CA TYR A 592 19.80 -2.67 18.71
C TYR A 592 19.01 -2.29 17.46
N SER A 593 19.69 -2.08 16.35
CA SER A 593 19.03 -1.87 15.05
C SER A 593 18.26 -3.11 14.54
N TRP A 594 18.62 -4.28 15.04
CA TRP A 594 18.02 -5.57 14.68
C TRP A 594 16.97 -6.08 15.67
N MET A 595 16.76 -5.39 16.83
CA MET A 595 15.81 -5.80 17.86
C MET A 595 14.91 -4.64 18.28
N SER A 596 13.62 -4.91 18.36
CA SER A 596 12.64 -4.01 18.99
C SER A 596 11.70 -4.78 19.91
N PHE A 597 11.34 -4.14 21.00
CA PHE A 597 10.30 -4.57 21.93
C PHE A 597 9.33 -3.40 22.09
N LEU A 598 8.08 -3.64 21.73
CA LEU A 598 6.99 -2.67 21.82
C LEU A 598 5.92 -3.26 22.75
N THR A 599 5.42 -2.49 23.69
CA THR A 599 4.34 -2.93 24.55
C THR A 599 3.46 -1.77 24.95
N ASP A 600 2.15 -2.01 24.95
CA ASP A 600 1.15 -1.13 25.50
C ASP A 600 0.27 -1.91 26.49
N ALA A 601 -0.14 -1.26 27.56
CA ALA A 601 -0.98 -1.87 28.57
C ALA A 601 -1.91 -0.86 29.21
N VAL A 602 -3.08 -1.32 29.60
CA VAL A 602 -4.06 -0.54 30.39
C VAL A 602 -4.34 -1.29 31.68
N TYR A 603 -3.96 -0.67 32.80
CA TYR A 603 -4.18 -1.21 34.15
C TYR A 603 -5.32 -0.45 34.83
N SER A 604 -6.36 -1.18 35.19
CA SER A 604 -7.47 -0.62 35.94
C SER A 604 -7.15 -0.59 37.45
N HIS A 605 -6.79 0.59 37.94
CA HIS A 605 -6.48 0.77 39.37
C HIS A 605 -7.69 0.47 40.26
N ARG A 606 -8.90 0.78 39.79
CA ARG A 606 -10.13 0.55 40.55
C ARG A 606 -10.42 -0.94 40.80
N TYR A 607 -10.07 -1.78 39.86
CA TYR A 607 -10.43 -3.20 39.86
C TYR A 607 -9.22 -4.12 40.03
N ASP A 608 -8.03 -3.56 40.12
CA ASP A 608 -6.76 -4.26 40.32
C ASP A 608 -6.46 -5.33 39.30
N TYR A 609 -6.59 -4.96 37.99
CA TYR A 609 -6.26 -5.84 36.88
C TYR A 609 -5.86 -5.10 35.60
N PHE A 610 -5.14 -5.78 34.72
CA PHE A 610 -4.93 -5.31 33.37
C PHE A 610 -6.18 -5.54 32.53
N SER A 611 -6.76 -4.49 31.97
CA SER A 611 -7.89 -4.56 31.02
C SER A 611 -7.41 -4.89 29.61
N ALA A 612 -6.22 -4.42 29.24
CA ALA A 612 -5.52 -4.76 28.01
C ALA A 612 -4.02 -4.82 28.27
N ALA A 613 -3.32 -5.70 27.57
CA ALA A 613 -1.85 -5.77 27.56
C ALA A 613 -1.38 -6.42 26.25
N ASN A 614 -0.62 -5.67 25.47
CA ASN A 614 -0.11 -6.11 24.20
C ASN A 614 1.40 -6.00 24.17
N TYR A 615 2.08 -6.90 23.51
CA TYR A 615 3.50 -6.75 23.23
C TYR A 615 3.88 -7.34 21.88
N ASP A 616 4.92 -6.77 21.28
CA ASP A 616 5.58 -7.25 20.08
C ASP A 616 7.10 -7.26 20.29
N ILE A 617 7.71 -8.38 20.02
CA ILE A 617 9.16 -8.55 19.98
C ILE A 617 9.55 -8.90 18.56
N ALA A 618 10.37 -8.06 17.95
CA ALA A 618 10.89 -8.32 16.62
C ALA A 618 12.42 -8.43 16.64
N PHE A 619 12.93 -9.50 16.04
CA PHE A 619 14.32 -9.72 15.76
C PHE A 619 14.56 -9.71 14.26
N ASN A 620 15.16 -8.65 13.75
CA ASN A 620 15.54 -8.48 12.34
C ASN A 620 17.01 -8.81 12.17
N LEU A 621 17.38 -10.09 12.34
CA LEU A 621 18.76 -10.55 12.31
C LEU A 621 19.46 -10.21 11.01
N THR A 622 18.75 -10.31 9.89
CA THR A 622 19.13 -9.81 8.56
C THR A 622 17.86 -9.40 7.82
N LYS A 623 17.98 -8.78 6.63
CA LYS A 623 16.81 -8.50 5.75
C LYS A 623 16.01 -9.77 5.38
N GLU A 624 16.58 -10.94 5.57
CA GLU A 624 16.04 -12.23 5.14
C GLU A 624 15.87 -13.23 6.28
N ARG A 625 16.12 -12.80 7.53
CA ARG A 625 15.95 -13.61 8.73
C ARG A 625 15.31 -12.77 9.82
N THR A 626 14.03 -13.00 10.04
CA THR A 626 13.24 -12.29 11.03
C THR A 626 12.52 -13.26 11.94
N ILE A 627 12.33 -12.86 13.20
CA ILE A 627 11.49 -13.56 14.16
C ILE A 627 10.61 -12.50 14.81
N ASN A 628 9.31 -12.75 14.85
CA ASN A 628 8.33 -11.87 15.47
C ASN A 628 7.49 -12.68 16.45
N ILE A 629 7.38 -12.19 17.66
CA ILE A 629 6.57 -12.78 18.74
C ILE A 629 5.67 -11.67 19.25
N GLY A 630 4.37 -11.92 19.32
CA GLY A 630 3.42 -10.95 19.83
C GLY A 630 2.38 -11.58 20.73
N GLN A 631 1.75 -10.77 21.57
CA GLN A 631 0.55 -11.14 22.32
C GLN A 631 -0.43 -9.98 22.29
N ARG A 632 -1.70 -10.31 22.21
CA ARG A 632 -2.83 -9.38 22.33
C ARG A 632 -3.75 -9.90 23.42
N TYR A 633 -3.80 -9.19 24.51
CA TYR A 633 -4.63 -9.51 25.63
C TYR A 633 -5.68 -8.43 25.88
N GLN A 634 -6.92 -8.84 25.91
CA GLN A 634 -8.05 -8.04 26.37
C GLN A 634 -8.86 -8.86 27.38
N ARG A 635 -9.08 -8.32 28.55
CA ARG A 635 -9.82 -9.01 29.61
C ARG A 635 -11.24 -9.37 29.16
N LYS A 636 -11.64 -10.62 29.40
CA LYS A 636 -12.93 -11.20 28.93
C LYS A 636 -13.11 -11.17 27.41
N GLY A 637 -12.06 -11.02 26.68
CA GLY A 637 -12.02 -11.00 25.23
C GLY A 637 -10.84 -11.79 24.69
N THR A 638 -10.11 -11.20 23.76
CA THR A 638 -8.98 -11.82 23.08
C THR A 638 -7.80 -12.06 24.02
N ASN A 639 -7.19 -13.25 23.94
CA ASN A 639 -5.88 -13.55 24.51
C ASN A 639 -5.10 -14.39 23.50
N GLU A 640 -4.57 -13.72 22.47
CA GLU A 640 -3.90 -14.36 21.34
C GLU A 640 -2.39 -14.18 21.43
N VAL A 641 -1.67 -15.25 21.18
CA VAL A 641 -0.22 -15.22 20.92
C VAL A 641 -0.01 -15.37 19.41
N THR A 642 0.90 -14.57 18.88
CA THR A 642 1.33 -14.61 17.50
C THR A 642 2.79 -14.99 17.43
N PHE A 643 3.15 -15.86 16.50
CA PHE A 643 4.51 -16.23 16.22
C PHE A 643 4.74 -16.26 14.71
N GLY A 644 5.73 -15.52 14.25
CA GLY A 644 6.09 -15.44 12.83
C GLY A 644 7.59 -15.46 12.63
N SER A 645 8.01 -16.07 11.56
CA SER A 645 9.43 -16.10 11.22
C SER A 645 9.65 -16.27 9.73
N ASP A 646 10.64 -15.56 9.19
CA ASP A 646 11.13 -15.72 7.83
C ASP A 646 12.61 -16.10 7.86
N TRP A 647 12.98 -17.13 7.11
CA TRP A 647 14.35 -17.66 7.05
C TRP A 647 14.75 -17.95 5.63
N ARG A 648 15.86 -17.38 5.20
CA ARG A 648 16.56 -17.84 4.02
C ARG A 648 17.43 -19.05 4.39
N LEU A 649 16.95 -20.24 4.03
CA LEU A 649 17.62 -21.51 4.33
C LEU A 649 18.86 -21.71 3.46
N THR A 650 18.74 -21.38 2.17
CA THR A 650 19.82 -21.41 1.19
C THR A 650 19.69 -20.21 0.24
N PRO A 651 20.67 -19.92 -0.62
CA PRO A 651 20.51 -18.87 -1.63
C PRO A 651 19.27 -19.03 -2.52
N LYS A 652 18.74 -20.26 -2.63
CA LYS A 652 17.58 -20.57 -3.49
C LYS A 652 16.27 -20.80 -2.73
N TRP A 653 16.32 -21.02 -1.42
CA TRP A 653 15.14 -21.39 -0.65
C TRP A 653 14.91 -20.44 0.53
N LYS A 654 13.70 -19.93 0.64
CA LYS A 654 13.21 -19.18 1.78
C LYS A 654 11.99 -19.90 2.35
N PHE A 655 11.96 -20.03 3.66
CA PHE A 655 10.81 -20.54 4.41
C PHE A 655 10.28 -19.43 5.31
N GLY A 656 8.97 -19.32 5.42
CA GLY A 656 8.30 -18.43 6.34
C GLY A 656 7.11 -19.11 6.94
N PHE A 657 6.77 -18.74 8.17
CA PHE A 657 5.52 -19.15 8.77
C PHE A 657 4.99 -18.04 9.67
N TYR A 658 3.68 -18.07 9.89
CA TYR A 658 2.97 -17.19 10.78
C TYR A 658 1.83 -17.95 11.44
N GLU A 659 1.75 -17.87 12.75
CA GLU A 659 0.79 -18.61 13.56
C GLU A 659 0.12 -17.70 14.58
N ARG A 660 -1.17 -17.95 14.84
CA ARG A 660 -1.97 -17.22 15.81
C ARG A 660 -2.78 -18.22 16.64
N TYR A 661 -2.62 -18.15 17.93
CA TYR A 661 -3.25 -19.06 18.89
C TYR A 661 -4.01 -18.29 19.97
N GLN A 662 -5.30 -18.56 20.16
CA GLN A 662 -6.13 -18.06 21.24
C GLN A 662 -5.90 -18.95 22.47
N ILE A 663 -5.43 -18.38 23.59
CA ILE A 663 -5.05 -19.14 24.79
C ILE A 663 -6.30 -19.60 25.57
N ASN A 664 -7.24 -18.69 25.81
CA ASN A 664 -8.42 -18.96 26.62
C ASN A 664 -9.69 -18.78 25.81
N ASP A 665 -10.74 -19.54 26.19
CA ASP A 665 -12.07 -19.32 25.67
C ASP A 665 -12.56 -17.89 26.01
N ALA A 666 -13.04 -17.21 25.01
CA ALA A 666 -13.67 -15.90 25.13
C ALA A 666 -15.08 -15.96 24.52
N PRO A 667 -16.00 -15.06 24.88
CA PRO A 667 -17.29 -15.00 24.22
C PRO A 667 -17.13 -14.91 22.70
N ARG A 668 -17.68 -15.89 21.99
CA ARG A 668 -17.60 -16.03 20.52
C ARG A 668 -16.22 -16.38 19.93
N VAL A 669 -15.20 -16.58 20.75
CA VAL A 669 -13.85 -16.93 20.28
C VAL A 669 -13.31 -18.07 21.15
N PRO A 670 -13.46 -19.34 20.72
CA PRO A 670 -12.93 -20.49 21.47
C PRO A 670 -11.41 -20.50 21.47
N SER A 671 -10.80 -21.13 22.48
CA SER A 671 -9.36 -21.39 22.53
C SER A 671 -8.93 -22.31 21.39
N GLY A 672 -7.68 -22.14 20.93
CA GLY A 672 -7.11 -22.94 19.86
C GLY A 672 -6.43 -22.11 18.77
N TRP A 673 -6.00 -22.79 17.75
CA TRP A 673 -5.42 -22.17 16.57
C TRP A 673 -6.46 -21.32 15.84
N ARG A 674 -6.10 -20.07 15.55
CA ARG A 674 -6.98 -19.14 14.82
C ARG A 674 -6.50 -18.89 13.40
N TYR A 675 -5.20 -19.03 13.17
CA TYR A 675 -4.57 -18.86 11.88
C TYR A 675 -3.22 -19.56 11.85
N GLN A 676 -2.93 -20.26 10.78
CA GLN A 676 -1.62 -20.85 10.52
C GLN A 676 -1.29 -20.65 9.05
N GLU A 677 -0.15 -20.09 8.76
CA GLU A 677 0.37 -19.93 7.40
C GLU A 677 1.80 -20.48 7.32
N TYR A 678 2.05 -21.31 6.33
CA TYR A 678 3.37 -21.85 6.01
C TYR A 678 3.69 -21.50 4.58
N ARG A 679 4.82 -20.83 4.36
CA ARG A 679 5.22 -20.29 3.08
C ARG A 679 6.59 -20.80 2.69
N ILE A 680 6.68 -21.37 1.49
CA ILE A 680 7.94 -21.80 0.89
C ILE A 680 8.14 -20.99 -0.38
N THR A 681 9.29 -20.31 -0.46
CA THR A 681 9.68 -19.54 -1.64
C THR A 681 10.94 -20.15 -2.24
N ARG A 682 10.93 -20.40 -3.53
CA ARG A 682 12.06 -20.90 -4.29
C ARG A 682 12.50 -19.92 -5.36
N ASP A 683 13.78 -19.64 -5.36
CA ASP A 683 14.45 -18.95 -6.45
C ASP A 683 14.74 -19.94 -7.59
N LEU A 684 14.12 -19.70 -8.74
CA LEU A 684 14.23 -20.51 -9.95
C LEU A 684 15.06 -19.79 -11.04
N HIS A 685 16.05 -19.01 -10.66
CA HIS A 685 16.90 -18.17 -11.50
C HIS A 685 16.16 -16.94 -12.05
N CYS A 686 15.27 -17.08 -13.03
CA CYS A 686 14.49 -16.00 -13.62
C CYS A 686 13.13 -15.81 -12.96
N TRP A 687 12.69 -16.80 -12.19
CA TRP A 687 11.40 -16.85 -11.51
C TRP A 687 11.56 -16.96 -10.01
N THR A 688 10.57 -16.50 -9.30
CA THR A 688 10.35 -16.84 -7.90
C THR A 688 9.04 -17.61 -7.80
N GLY A 689 9.10 -18.83 -7.30
CA GLY A 689 7.91 -19.62 -6.97
C GLY A 689 7.63 -19.51 -5.48
N ASN A 690 6.39 -19.19 -5.11
CA ASN A 690 5.90 -19.14 -3.73
C ASN A 690 4.71 -20.10 -3.59
N VAL A 691 4.73 -20.93 -2.57
CA VAL A 691 3.63 -21.78 -2.17
C VAL A 691 3.28 -21.41 -0.74
N SER A 692 2.04 -20.99 -0.52
CA SER A 692 1.49 -20.73 0.82
C SER A 692 0.39 -21.72 1.14
N TYR A 693 0.48 -22.34 2.31
CA TYR A 693 -0.53 -23.22 2.90
C TYR A 693 -1.10 -22.52 4.12
N ILE A 694 -2.41 -22.27 4.11
CA ILE A 694 -3.10 -21.50 5.14
C ILE A 694 -4.22 -22.36 5.74
N VAL A 695 -4.29 -22.38 7.07
CA VAL A 695 -5.34 -23.03 7.84
C VAL A 695 -6.05 -21.99 8.71
N GLU A 696 -7.33 -21.80 8.47
CA GLU A 696 -8.22 -20.97 9.29
C GLU A 696 -9.37 -21.88 9.78
N PRO A 697 -9.53 -22.15 11.09
CA PRO A 697 -10.52 -23.10 11.60
C PRO A 697 -11.94 -22.82 11.12
N ASP A 698 -12.30 -21.55 11.01
CA ASP A 698 -13.65 -21.12 10.60
C ASP A 698 -13.86 -21.15 9.08
N HIS A 699 -12.76 -21.07 8.29
CA HIS A 699 -12.79 -20.99 6.82
C HIS A 699 -12.10 -22.18 6.13
N GLY A 700 -11.54 -23.12 6.91
CA GLY A 700 -10.87 -24.31 6.41
C GLY A 700 -9.45 -24.06 5.92
N THR A 701 -9.04 -24.81 4.91
CA THR A 701 -7.67 -24.82 4.40
C THR A 701 -7.63 -24.22 3.01
N SER A 702 -6.62 -23.40 2.75
CA SER A 702 -6.35 -22.86 1.41
C SER A 702 -4.89 -23.04 1.00
N ILE A 703 -4.67 -23.29 -0.27
CA ILE A 703 -3.33 -23.40 -0.87
C ILE A 703 -3.24 -22.37 -2.00
N TRP A 704 -2.18 -21.58 -1.96
CA TRP A 704 -1.89 -20.56 -2.96
C TRP A 704 -0.58 -20.86 -3.65
N PHE A 705 -0.57 -20.76 -4.98
CA PHE A 705 0.63 -20.84 -5.79
C PHE A 705 0.86 -19.51 -6.47
N VAL A 706 2.00 -18.90 -6.24
CA VAL A 706 2.37 -17.62 -6.86
C VAL A 706 3.71 -17.77 -7.54
N PHE A 707 3.74 -17.50 -8.85
CA PHE A 707 4.98 -17.41 -9.62
C PHE A 707 5.17 -15.96 -10.07
N SER A 708 6.34 -15.43 -9.85
CA SER A 708 6.71 -14.08 -10.29
C SER A 708 8.04 -14.09 -11.03
N LEU A 709 8.19 -13.24 -12.04
CA LEU A 709 9.47 -13.01 -12.68
C LEU A 709 10.36 -12.16 -11.77
N LYS A 710 11.61 -12.58 -11.56
CA LYS A 710 12.56 -11.86 -10.70
C LYS A 710 12.93 -10.48 -11.23
N ALA A 711 12.97 -10.33 -12.55
CA ALA A 711 13.18 -9.05 -13.19
C ALA A 711 12.07 -8.03 -12.84
N PHE A 712 10.96 -8.50 -12.27
CA PHE A 712 9.74 -7.75 -12.07
C PHE A 712 9.08 -8.11 -10.73
N PRO A 713 9.71 -7.80 -9.60
CA PRO A 713 9.27 -8.24 -8.26
C PRO A 713 7.91 -7.65 -7.84
N GLU A 714 7.48 -6.53 -8.41
CA GLU A 714 6.22 -5.87 -8.08
C GLU A 714 4.98 -6.57 -8.63
N THR A 715 5.16 -7.57 -9.48
CA THR A 715 4.08 -8.37 -10.03
C THR A 715 3.63 -9.51 -9.15
N SER A 716 4.29 -9.73 -8.04
CA SER A 716 3.85 -10.73 -7.09
C SER A 716 2.50 -10.32 -6.52
N PHE A 717 1.49 -11.16 -6.71
CA PHE A 717 0.33 -11.15 -5.84
C PHE A 717 0.83 -11.40 -4.42
N LYS A 718 1.00 -10.35 -3.68
CA LYS A 718 1.03 -10.44 -2.25
C LYS A 718 -0.43 -10.54 -1.80
N PHE A 719 -0.94 -11.74 -1.73
CA PHE A 719 -1.93 -12.05 -0.71
C PHE A 719 -1.14 -12.08 0.61
N ASP A 720 -0.61 -10.94 0.97
CA ASP A 720 -0.06 -10.72 2.27
C ASP A 720 -1.25 -10.45 3.19
N LYS A 721 -1.88 -11.51 3.67
CA LYS A 721 -2.53 -11.47 4.96
C LYS A 721 -1.42 -11.45 6.01
N THR A 722 -0.56 -10.48 5.96
CA THR A 722 0.15 -10.08 7.14
C THR A 722 -0.95 -9.52 8.05
N TYR A 723 -1.26 -10.24 9.10
CA TYR A 723 -1.88 -9.65 10.27
C TYR A 723 -0.92 -8.56 10.71
N HIS A 724 -1.17 -7.35 10.23
CA HIS A 724 -0.52 -6.18 10.79
C HIS A 724 -1.10 -6.08 12.19
N SER A 725 -0.29 -6.44 13.17
CA SER A 725 -0.56 -6.04 14.54
C SER A 725 -1.00 -4.59 14.50
N PRO A 726 -2.18 -4.23 15.04
CA PRO A 726 -2.52 -2.83 15.17
C PRO A 726 -1.35 -2.14 15.84
N LYS A 727 -0.89 -1.01 15.31
CA LYS A 727 0.18 -0.25 15.92
C LYS A 727 -0.21 -0.03 17.38
N PRO A 728 0.72 -0.17 18.37
CA PRO A 728 0.44 0.18 19.75
C PRO A 728 -0.22 1.55 19.80
N GLY A 729 -1.37 1.67 20.49
CA GLY A 729 -2.15 2.91 20.55
C GLY A 729 -3.21 3.11 19.45
N SER A 730 -3.26 2.29 18.41
CA SER A 730 -4.43 2.29 17.53
C SER A 730 -5.55 1.49 18.21
N GLN A 731 -6.53 2.20 18.77
CA GLN A 731 -7.77 1.55 19.19
C GLN A 731 -8.37 0.86 17.96
N SER A 732 -8.53 -0.46 18.05
CA SER A 732 -9.34 -1.20 17.09
C SER A 732 -10.74 -0.57 17.11
N PRO A 733 -11.30 -0.13 15.99
CA PRO A 733 -12.68 0.31 15.97
C PRO A 733 -13.57 -0.92 16.04
N TYR A 734 -13.91 -1.32 17.26
CA TYR A 734 -15.04 -2.20 17.54
C TYR A 734 -16.09 -1.45 18.34
#